data_ab2d398439ebd19148b063b9de433d9a
#
_entry.id   ab2d398439ebd19148b063b9de433d9a
#
_cell.length_a   1.000
_cell.length_b   1.000
_cell.length_c   1.000
_cell.angle_alpha   90.00
_cell.angle_beta   90.00
_cell.angle_gamma   90.00
#
_symmetry.space_group_name_H-M   'P 1'
#
loop_
_entity.id
_entity.type
_entity.pdbx_description
1 polymer ?
#
loop_
_entity_poly.entity_id
_entity_poly.type
_entity_poly.pdbx_seq_one_letter_code
_entity_poly.pdbx_strand_id
1 'polypeptide(L)'
;MGRVRTHVLVCAGGGCVASGSLEVSVALRAAIDKNGLAGECKVIETGCLGPCAVGPVAVVYPDGVFYQKLKPEDAAEIVEEHLLKGRVVERLVHKVPETGEVVPAMNEISFFRGQEKIVLRNCGVIDPTRIEEYIARDGYQALAKVLSGMKPEEVIDIVKRSGLRGRGGAGFPTGLKWEFCRKSQGDTKYVLCNADEGDPGAFMDRSVLEGDPHSVIEAMAIAAYAIGSSQGYIYVRAEYPLAVERLGIALNQAREYGLLGQNIMGAGFDFDLEIRMGSGAFVCGEETALMRSIEGHRGEPRPRPPFPAVKGLWDKPSLLNNVETYANIPVIILKGADWYASFGTEKSKGTKVFALAGAVNNTGLVEVPMGITLEKIVFGIGGGIPDGKDFKAAQIGGPSGGCIPSWHLDVPLDYESVVDLGAIMGSGGLIIMDEDTCMVDMARFFLEFVQDESCGKCPPCRIGTKRMLEIVTRICRGEGQEGDIERLIELGNIVKDTALCGLGQTAPNPVLSTIRHFRHEYEAHIRDKYCPSMVCKRLCPAPCQRNCPAGVDAPSYHALIGMGRFDEALDVILQDNPFPGVCGRLCPRACEDNCRLGETDDPVAVRSLKRFVADYERGRWKPATAPVETTRTEKIAIIGAGPAGLTAARDLRREGYPVTVFEATSLAGGMLRQSVPDFRLPAEVVDRETQAIRDMGVDIVTDVTVGKDITINDLRKHGYQAILIAVGAQKPVAPVLPGVNGAASCLNACDFLKEVKLGKRTRLSGEVLVAGCSYTALDAARTAVRLGCTSCGLVYERDKDQLPFEEAELKAAEEEGVVIYALHQPKEVVRTDGKLTGLKCVRCEPQAPDQTGRIRTTPSTGEEVVLPARVLIFAGAQEPDLTVLAGGPDLQRTPWNLLATDPVSLATSEPGVFGAGEVTTGGATVIESIAAGQKAAVTIHRYLRGLEQRDPYRLARPRRRVEFADAGEALENFKRPQEAFRPSSERAHDFREADITFSEMLAVCEARRCLHCDLD
;
A
#
# COMPACT_ATOMS: atom_id res chain seq x y z
N MET A 1 -9.40 37.30 -43.29
CA MET A 1 -9.20 36.67 -41.96
C MET A 1 -9.25 35.15 -42.17
N GLY A 2 -8.10 34.49 -42.02
CA GLY A 2 -8.06 33.03 -42.10
C GLY A 2 -8.89 32.42 -40.97
N ARG A 3 -9.75 31.44 -41.28
CA ARG A 3 -10.46 30.67 -40.26
C ARG A 3 -9.46 29.75 -39.55
N VAL A 4 -9.31 29.88 -38.25
CA VAL A 4 -8.59 28.85 -37.42
C VAL A 4 -9.28 27.54 -37.61
N ARG A 5 -8.58 26.52 -38.14
CA ARG A 5 -9.11 25.15 -38.34
C ARG A 5 -8.90 24.23 -37.16
N THR A 6 -7.85 24.47 -36.34
CA THR A 6 -7.46 23.60 -35.27
C THR A 6 -7.15 24.38 -33.99
N HIS A 7 -7.68 23.94 -32.89
CA HIS A 7 -7.34 24.43 -31.55
C HIS A 7 -6.60 23.35 -30.77
N VAL A 8 -5.46 23.70 -30.19
CA VAL A 8 -4.72 22.88 -29.26
C VAL A 8 -4.95 23.44 -27.86
N LEU A 9 -5.79 22.80 -27.06
CA LEU A 9 -6.12 23.24 -25.71
C LEU A 9 -5.18 22.57 -24.74
N VAL A 10 -4.26 23.32 -24.17
CA VAL A 10 -3.29 22.84 -23.16
C VAL A 10 -3.86 23.11 -21.78
N CYS A 11 -3.87 22.12 -20.92
CA CYS A 11 -4.36 22.25 -19.54
C CYS A 11 -3.45 23.20 -18.74
N ALA A 12 -4.01 24.28 -18.23
CA ALA A 12 -3.35 25.22 -17.32
C ALA A 12 -3.87 25.11 -15.87
N GLY A 13 -4.46 23.97 -15.50
CA GLY A 13 -4.77 23.66 -14.11
C GLY A 13 -3.50 23.43 -13.28
N GLY A 14 -3.55 23.72 -11.97
CA GLY A 14 -2.37 23.77 -11.10
C GLY A 14 -1.45 22.54 -11.14
N GLY A 15 -2.00 21.31 -11.23
CA GLY A 15 -1.19 20.09 -11.36
C GLY A 15 -0.40 20.01 -12.66
N CYS A 16 -1.04 20.37 -13.80
CA CYS A 16 -0.38 20.41 -15.10
C CYS A 16 0.67 21.52 -15.17
N VAL A 17 0.39 22.69 -14.60
CA VAL A 17 1.36 23.82 -14.52
C VAL A 17 2.59 23.40 -13.74
N ALA A 18 2.41 22.75 -12.58
CA ALA A 18 3.51 22.25 -11.77
C ALA A 18 4.35 21.16 -12.50
N SER A 19 3.75 20.50 -13.50
CA SER A 19 4.42 19.48 -14.33
C SER A 19 4.95 20.03 -15.66
N GLY A 20 4.96 21.36 -15.89
CA GLY A 20 5.57 21.97 -17.06
C GLY A 20 4.62 22.21 -18.25
N SER A 21 3.29 22.32 -18.03
CA SER A 21 2.35 22.54 -19.15
C SER A 21 2.49 23.90 -19.86
N LEU A 22 2.96 24.92 -19.15
CA LEU A 22 3.19 26.23 -19.74
C LEU A 22 4.38 26.20 -20.73
N GLU A 23 5.43 25.48 -20.38
CA GLU A 23 6.59 25.23 -21.26
C GLU A 23 6.16 24.42 -22.49
N VAL A 24 5.27 23.45 -22.35
CA VAL A 24 4.66 22.71 -23.47
C VAL A 24 3.85 23.67 -24.37
N SER A 25 3.09 24.61 -23.80
CA SER A 25 2.31 25.62 -24.53
C SER A 25 3.21 26.53 -25.35
N VAL A 26 4.32 27.00 -24.76
CA VAL A 26 5.33 27.82 -25.46
C VAL A 26 5.98 27.05 -26.59
N ALA A 27 6.38 25.80 -26.36
CA ALA A 27 7.00 24.94 -27.37
C ALA A 27 6.05 24.65 -28.55
N LEU A 28 4.76 24.41 -28.29
CA LEU A 28 3.74 24.21 -29.32
C LEU A 28 3.54 25.45 -30.15
N ARG A 29 3.45 26.66 -29.56
CA ARG A 29 3.36 27.91 -30.29
C ARG A 29 4.58 28.13 -31.21
N ALA A 30 5.79 27.93 -30.69
CA ALA A 30 7.01 28.04 -31.46
C ALA A 30 7.07 27.01 -32.62
N ALA A 31 6.64 25.80 -32.41
CA ALA A 31 6.59 24.75 -33.44
C ALA A 31 5.53 25.07 -34.53
N ILE A 32 4.37 25.59 -34.17
CA ILE A 32 3.31 26.08 -35.07
C ILE A 32 3.83 27.22 -35.94
N ASP A 33 4.48 28.23 -35.33
CA ASP A 33 5.06 29.36 -36.05
C ASP A 33 6.14 28.92 -37.04
N LYS A 34 7.05 28.04 -36.61
CA LYS A 34 8.12 27.48 -37.43
C LYS A 34 7.59 26.74 -38.68
N ASN A 35 6.44 26.06 -38.56
CA ASN A 35 5.81 25.34 -39.66
C ASN A 35 4.82 26.21 -40.47
N GLY A 36 4.71 27.53 -40.22
CA GLY A 36 3.85 28.44 -40.94
C GLY A 36 2.35 28.23 -40.69
N LEU A 37 1.97 27.58 -39.61
CA LEU A 37 0.58 27.24 -39.28
C LEU A 37 -0.13 28.23 -38.34
N ALA A 38 0.51 29.36 -37.99
CA ALA A 38 -0.02 30.37 -37.03
C ALA A 38 -1.39 30.98 -37.44
N GLY A 39 -1.71 31.03 -38.76
CA GLY A 39 -3.02 31.47 -39.25
C GLY A 39 -4.13 30.39 -39.20
N GLU A 40 -3.76 29.15 -38.97
CA GLU A 40 -4.68 27.97 -39.05
C GLU A 40 -4.82 27.23 -37.72
N CYS A 41 -3.80 27.26 -36.85
CA CYS A 41 -3.76 26.55 -35.57
C CYS A 41 -3.57 27.58 -34.43
N LYS A 42 -4.32 27.41 -33.35
CA LYS A 42 -4.24 28.25 -32.16
C LYS A 42 -3.97 27.36 -30.93
N VAL A 43 -2.97 27.75 -30.12
CA VAL A 43 -2.75 27.12 -28.78
C VAL A 43 -3.46 27.97 -27.74
N ILE A 44 -4.29 27.32 -26.92
CA ILE A 44 -5.10 27.94 -25.87
C ILE A 44 -4.71 27.30 -24.54
N GLU A 45 -4.41 28.10 -23.54
CA GLU A 45 -4.23 27.71 -22.16
C GLU A 45 -5.59 27.68 -21.47
N THR A 46 -6.22 26.50 -21.50
CA THR A 46 -7.57 26.31 -20.99
C THR A 46 -7.58 25.98 -19.48
N GLY A 47 -8.77 25.91 -18.88
CA GLY A 47 -8.96 25.42 -17.52
C GLY A 47 -8.60 23.94 -17.33
N CYS A 48 -8.77 23.43 -16.11
CA CYS A 48 -8.47 22.04 -15.77
C CYS A 48 -9.29 21.05 -16.63
N LEU A 49 -8.60 20.11 -17.28
CA LEU A 49 -9.21 19.03 -18.08
C LEU A 49 -9.70 17.85 -17.23
N GLY A 50 -9.16 17.71 -16.02
CA GLY A 50 -9.58 16.68 -15.06
C GLY A 50 -8.45 15.72 -14.63
N PRO A 51 -7.87 14.89 -15.52
CA PRO A 51 -6.97 13.80 -15.13
C PRO A 51 -5.56 14.31 -14.79
N CYS A 52 -5.32 14.62 -13.52
CA CYS A 52 -4.03 15.17 -13.05
C CYS A 52 -2.90 14.12 -13.06
N ALA A 53 -3.22 12.84 -12.86
CA ALA A 53 -2.22 11.75 -12.84
C ALA A 53 -1.42 11.62 -14.15
N VAL A 54 -1.99 12.06 -15.27
CA VAL A 54 -1.37 11.95 -16.60
C VAL A 54 -0.94 13.30 -17.18
N GLY A 55 -0.86 14.32 -16.35
CA GLY A 55 -0.42 15.66 -16.76
C GLY A 55 1.08 15.72 -17.14
N PRO A 56 1.50 16.72 -17.92
CA PRO A 56 0.72 17.71 -18.70
C PRO A 56 -0.13 17.08 -19.79
N VAL A 57 -1.34 17.63 -20.01
CA VAL A 57 -2.27 17.12 -21.02
C VAL A 57 -2.71 18.21 -21.99
N ALA A 58 -3.03 17.79 -23.22
CA ALA A 58 -3.63 18.66 -24.22
C ALA A 58 -4.68 17.94 -25.06
N VAL A 59 -5.64 18.70 -25.59
CA VAL A 59 -6.65 18.18 -26.52
C VAL A 59 -6.57 18.95 -27.85
N VAL A 60 -6.57 18.22 -28.95
CA VAL A 60 -6.58 18.79 -30.29
C VAL A 60 -8.00 18.73 -30.85
N TYR A 61 -8.63 19.89 -31.12
CA TYR A 61 -9.93 19.99 -31.75
C TYR A 61 -9.80 20.45 -33.22
N PRO A 62 -10.72 19.94 -34.13
CA PRO A 62 -11.96 19.24 -33.87
C PRO A 62 -11.84 17.73 -33.60
N ASP A 63 -10.68 17.13 -33.79
CA ASP A 63 -10.49 15.67 -33.77
C ASP A 63 -10.75 15.05 -32.39
N GLY A 64 -10.67 15.84 -31.30
CA GLY A 64 -10.89 15.38 -29.93
C GLY A 64 -9.77 14.49 -29.41
N VAL A 65 -8.59 14.53 -30.05
CA VAL A 65 -7.43 13.71 -29.66
C VAL A 65 -6.82 14.21 -28.35
N PHE A 66 -6.75 13.31 -27.38
CA PHE A 66 -6.21 13.59 -26.05
C PHE A 66 -4.77 13.11 -25.91
N TYR A 67 -3.85 14.03 -25.71
CA TYR A 67 -2.44 13.80 -25.45
C TYR A 67 -2.11 13.93 -23.97
N GLN A 68 -1.26 13.04 -23.45
CA GLN A 68 -0.90 12.95 -22.05
C GLN A 68 0.61 12.86 -21.83
N LYS A 69 1.07 13.19 -20.58
CA LYS A 69 2.48 13.16 -20.16
C LYS A 69 3.40 13.93 -21.11
N LEU A 70 2.89 15.07 -21.59
CA LEU A 70 3.57 15.89 -22.58
C LEU A 70 4.83 16.53 -22.01
N LYS A 71 5.84 16.62 -22.86
CA LYS A 71 7.08 17.37 -22.63
C LYS A 71 7.26 18.42 -23.72
N PRO A 72 8.04 19.49 -23.50
CA PRO A 72 8.31 20.49 -24.53
C PRO A 72 8.88 19.90 -25.83
N GLU A 73 9.65 18.81 -25.75
CA GLU A 73 10.26 18.13 -26.91
C GLU A 73 9.21 17.47 -27.82
N ASP A 74 8.04 17.09 -27.28
CA ASP A 74 6.96 16.45 -28.03
C ASP A 74 6.23 17.42 -28.97
N ALA A 75 6.34 18.71 -28.72
CA ALA A 75 5.63 19.73 -29.47
C ALA A 75 5.94 19.72 -30.98
N ALA A 76 7.20 19.49 -31.35
CA ALA A 76 7.62 19.42 -32.73
C ALA A 76 6.96 18.26 -33.48
N GLU A 77 6.92 17.08 -32.84
CA GLU A 77 6.31 15.87 -33.42
C GLU A 77 4.78 16.01 -33.52
N ILE A 78 4.11 16.55 -32.48
CA ILE A 78 2.66 16.80 -32.55
C ILE A 78 2.31 17.75 -33.70
N VAL A 79 3.07 18.82 -33.88
CA VAL A 79 2.81 19.80 -34.95
C VAL A 79 3.08 19.19 -36.32
N GLU A 80 4.18 18.45 -36.49
CA GLU A 80 4.54 17.87 -37.77
C GLU A 80 3.61 16.69 -38.15
N GLU A 81 3.37 15.76 -37.24
CA GLU A 81 2.60 14.55 -37.56
C GLU A 81 1.10 14.81 -37.49
N HIS A 82 0.60 15.46 -36.43
CA HIS A 82 -0.84 15.62 -36.25
C HIS A 82 -1.37 16.87 -36.95
N LEU A 83 -0.82 18.08 -36.63
CA LEU A 83 -1.40 19.30 -37.16
C LEU A 83 -1.13 19.52 -38.67
N LEU A 84 0.02 19.06 -39.19
CA LEU A 84 0.40 19.19 -40.57
C LEU A 84 -0.03 17.98 -41.42
N LYS A 85 0.23 16.76 -40.96
CA LYS A 85 0.01 15.53 -41.74
C LYS A 85 -1.27 14.78 -41.39
N GLY A 86 -1.98 15.15 -40.31
CA GLY A 86 -3.23 14.52 -39.86
C GLY A 86 -3.03 13.13 -39.25
N ARG A 87 -1.83 12.79 -38.76
CA ARG A 87 -1.51 11.51 -38.15
C ARG A 87 -1.33 11.65 -36.65
N VAL A 88 -2.13 10.94 -35.86
CA VAL A 88 -2.06 10.95 -34.39
C VAL A 88 -0.72 10.38 -33.93
N VAL A 89 -0.11 11.00 -32.92
CA VAL A 89 1.13 10.52 -32.29
C VAL A 89 0.79 9.49 -31.22
N GLU A 90 0.73 8.21 -31.62
CA GLU A 90 0.22 7.08 -30.78
C GLU A 90 0.97 6.88 -29.46
N ARG A 91 2.24 7.26 -29.35
CA ARG A 91 2.99 7.12 -28.10
C ARG A 91 2.51 8.07 -27.00
N LEU A 92 1.85 9.17 -27.36
CA LEU A 92 1.40 10.22 -26.46
C LEU A 92 -0.08 10.14 -26.08
N VAL A 93 -0.86 9.25 -26.70
CA VAL A 93 -2.26 9.06 -26.38
C VAL A 93 -2.46 7.99 -25.30
N HIS A 94 -3.68 7.94 -24.77
CA HIS A 94 -4.04 6.97 -23.75
C HIS A 94 -3.95 5.53 -24.28
N LYS A 95 -3.40 4.63 -23.47
CA LYS A 95 -3.39 3.18 -23.71
C LYS A 95 -4.08 2.48 -22.55
N VAL A 96 -4.99 1.59 -22.84
CA VAL A 96 -5.65 0.78 -21.84
C VAL A 96 -4.61 -0.15 -21.20
N PRO A 97 -4.39 -0.09 -19.87
CA PRO A 97 -3.31 -0.85 -19.23
C PRO A 97 -3.39 -2.36 -19.45
N GLU A 98 -4.60 -2.94 -19.46
CA GLU A 98 -4.81 -4.40 -19.53
C GLU A 98 -4.65 -4.96 -20.95
N THR A 99 -5.01 -4.17 -21.96
CA THR A 99 -5.04 -4.64 -23.37
C THR A 99 -3.95 -4.02 -24.25
N GLY A 100 -3.38 -2.89 -23.82
CA GLY A 100 -2.48 -2.09 -24.64
C GLY A 100 -3.18 -1.35 -25.80
N GLU A 101 -4.51 -1.39 -25.86
CA GLU A 101 -5.32 -0.71 -26.87
C GLU A 101 -5.11 0.80 -26.83
N VAL A 102 -4.88 1.40 -28.00
CA VAL A 102 -4.67 2.83 -28.15
C VAL A 102 -6.01 3.53 -28.28
N VAL A 103 -6.31 4.47 -27.36
CA VAL A 103 -7.57 5.23 -27.32
C VAL A 103 -7.25 6.72 -27.49
N PRO A 104 -7.26 7.27 -28.73
CA PRO A 104 -6.93 8.67 -28.97
C PRO A 104 -8.04 9.65 -28.55
N ALA A 105 -9.31 9.27 -28.70
CA ALA A 105 -10.44 10.14 -28.50
C ALA A 105 -10.75 10.33 -27.00
N MET A 106 -10.75 11.57 -26.52
CA MET A 106 -10.97 11.93 -25.10
C MET A 106 -12.29 11.33 -24.54
N ASN A 107 -13.36 11.35 -25.33
CA ASN A 107 -14.68 10.87 -24.90
C ASN A 107 -14.78 9.32 -24.79
N GLU A 108 -13.80 8.60 -25.31
CA GLU A 108 -13.74 7.12 -25.24
C GLU A 108 -12.95 6.63 -24.04
N ILE A 109 -12.11 7.49 -23.44
CA ILE A 109 -11.34 7.16 -22.25
C ILE A 109 -12.27 6.99 -21.04
N SER A 110 -12.07 5.92 -20.26
CA SER A 110 -12.93 5.56 -19.11
C SER A 110 -13.09 6.69 -18.10
N PHE A 111 -12.04 7.45 -17.84
CA PHE A 111 -12.07 8.61 -16.95
C PHE A 111 -13.11 9.65 -17.35
N PHE A 112 -13.31 9.91 -18.65
CA PHE A 112 -14.28 10.91 -19.12
C PHE A 112 -15.68 10.32 -19.36
N ARG A 113 -15.78 9.05 -19.73
CA ARG A 113 -17.03 8.40 -20.13
C ARG A 113 -18.07 8.32 -19.02
N GLY A 114 -17.65 8.25 -17.76
CA GLY A 114 -18.56 8.13 -16.59
C GLY A 114 -19.02 9.45 -15.98
N GLN A 115 -18.65 10.59 -16.57
CA GLN A 115 -18.89 11.92 -16.02
C GLN A 115 -20.07 12.64 -16.70
N GLU A 116 -20.77 13.49 -15.92
CA GLU A 116 -21.82 14.41 -16.40
C GLU A 116 -21.41 15.83 -16.00
N LYS A 117 -20.93 16.63 -16.97
CA LYS A 117 -20.34 17.96 -16.71
C LYS A 117 -21.39 19.07 -16.81
N ILE A 118 -21.84 19.59 -15.67
CA ILE A 118 -22.68 20.77 -15.53
C ILE A 118 -21.85 21.97 -15.06
N VAL A 119 -21.12 21.81 -13.99
CA VAL A 119 -20.24 22.80 -13.38
C VAL A 119 -18.97 22.96 -14.21
N LEU A 120 -18.34 21.85 -14.58
CA LEU A 120 -17.10 21.82 -15.35
C LEU A 120 -17.33 21.86 -16.89
N ARG A 121 -18.53 22.23 -17.37
CA ARG A 121 -18.90 22.19 -18.79
C ARG A 121 -17.98 22.95 -19.74
N ASN A 122 -17.39 24.02 -19.27
CA ASN A 122 -16.50 24.90 -20.05
C ASN A 122 -15.02 24.69 -19.73
N CYS A 123 -14.71 24.04 -18.59
CA CYS A 123 -13.33 23.75 -18.23
C CYS A 123 -12.70 22.78 -19.23
N GLY A 124 -11.58 23.16 -19.82
CA GLY A 124 -10.93 22.40 -20.88
C GLY A 124 -11.53 22.56 -22.26
N VAL A 125 -12.43 23.53 -22.45
CA VAL A 125 -13.15 23.75 -23.72
C VAL A 125 -13.00 25.16 -24.25
N ILE A 126 -12.99 26.18 -23.37
CA ILE A 126 -12.89 27.60 -23.74
C ILE A 126 -11.55 28.20 -23.34
N ASP A 127 -11.23 29.34 -23.93
CA ASP A 127 -10.22 30.29 -23.45
C ASP A 127 -10.85 31.14 -22.33
N PRO A 128 -10.50 30.93 -21.05
CA PRO A 128 -11.13 31.60 -19.92
C PRO A 128 -10.79 33.07 -19.83
N THR A 129 -9.86 33.55 -20.64
CA THR A 129 -9.47 34.96 -20.74
C THR A 129 -10.29 35.74 -21.78
N ARG A 130 -11.27 35.10 -22.43
CA ARG A 130 -12.07 35.69 -23.51
C ARG A 130 -13.56 35.48 -23.27
N ILE A 131 -14.25 36.57 -22.94
CA ILE A 131 -15.70 36.56 -22.70
C ILE A 131 -16.51 36.07 -23.92
N GLU A 132 -16.01 36.34 -25.17
CA GLU A 132 -16.68 35.94 -26.39
C GLU A 132 -16.82 34.43 -26.50
N GLU A 133 -15.87 33.63 -25.97
CA GLU A 133 -15.95 32.20 -25.99
C GLU A 133 -16.98 31.66 -24.98
N TYR A 134 -17.14 32.34 -23.83
CA TYR A 134 -18.21 32.06 -22.89
C TYR A 134 -19.58 32.41 -23.49
N ILE A 135 -19.72 33.58 -24.12
CA ILE A 135 -20.96 33.99 -24.78
C ILE A 135 -21.34 33.05 -25.93
N ALA A 136 -20.37 32.58 -26.73
CA ALA A 136 -20.58 31.59 -27.78
C ALA A 136 -21.13 30.24 -27.29
N ARG A 137 -21.02 29.96 -25.99
CA ARG A 137 -21.56 28.77 -25.29
C ARG A 137 -22.74 29.10 -24.39
N ASP A 138 -23.60 29.99 -24.87
CA ASP A 138 -24.82 30.43 -24.18
C ASP A 138 -24.59 31.24 -22.91
N GLY A 139 -23.35 31.76 -22.71
CA GLY A 139 -23.02 32.59 -21.57
C GLY A 139 -23.82 33.89 -21.55
N TYR A 140 -24.19 34.35 -20.39
CA TYR A 140 -25.03 35.51 -20.09
C TYR A 140 -26.47 35.42 -20.66
N GLN A 141 -26.84 34.38 -21.37
CA GLN A 141 -28.25 34.18 -21.81
C GLN A 141 -29.20 33.92 -20.65
N ALA A 142 -28.72 33.29 -19.56
CA ALA A 142 -29.50 33.11 -18.37
C ALA A 142 -29.81 34.45 -17.68
N LEU A 143 -28.83 35.29 -17.56
CA LEU A 143 -29.03 36.68 -17.04
C LEU A 143 -29.94 37.48 -17.92
N ALA A 144 -29.78 37.41 -19.25
CA ALA A 144 -30.69 38.10 -20.22
C ALA A 144 -32.11 37.60 -20.05
N LYS A 145 -32.35 36.30 -19.96
CA LYS A 145 -33.66 35.69 -19.73
C LYS A 145 -34.30 36.18 -18.43
N VAL A 146 -33.51 36.27 -17.37
CA VAL A 146 -33.98 36.75 -16.06
C VAL A 146 -34.38 38.21 -16.13
N LEU A 147 -33.53 39.07 -16.71
CA LEU A 147 -33.77 40.54 -16.74
C LEU A 147 -34.85 40.96 -17.72
N SER A 148 -35.08 40.18 -18.79
CA SER A 148 -36.07 40.51 -19.80
C SER A 148 -37.51 40.16 -19.48
N GLY A 149 -37.75 39.25 -18.54
CA GLY A 149 -39.15 38.82 -18.38
C GLY A 149 -39.49 38.12 -17.09
N MET A 150 -38.52 37.89 -16.15
CA MET A 150 -38.80 37.17 -14.91
C MET A 150 -38.87 38.07 -13.70
N LYS A 151 -39.78 37.79 -12.79
CA LYS A 151 -39.80 38.44 -11.47
C LYS A 151 -38.77 37.78 -10.55
N PRO A 152 -38.19 38.52 -9.57
CA PRO A 152 -37.26 37.98 -8.59
C PRO A 152 -37.76 36.72 -7.89
N GLU A 153 -39.03 36.65 -7.54
CA GLU A 153 -39.68 35.54 -6.88
C GLU A 153 -39.77 34.28 -7.78
N GLU A 154 -39.94 34.47 -9.08
CA GLU A 154 -39.97 33.37 -10.08
C GLU A 154 -38.56 32.76 -10.25
N VAL A 155 -37.51 33.57 -10.20
CA VAL A 155 -36.11 33.10 -10.21
C VAL A 155 -35.84 32.23 -8.96
N ILE A 156 -36.25 32.73 -7.78
CA ILE A 156 -36.10 31.98 -6.51
C ILE A 156 -36.89 30.66 -6.58
N ASP A 157 -38.11 30.66 -7.15
CA ASP A 157 -38.92 29.46 -7.27
C ASP A 157 -38.27 28.41 -8.19
N ILE A 158 -37.67 28.81 -9.30
CA ILE A 158 -36.92 27.89 -10.17
C ILE A 158 -35.77 27.25 -9.41
N VAL A 159 -34.97 28.05 -8.67
CA VAL A 159 -33.85 27.52 -7.87
C VAL A 159 -34.35 26.59 -6.76
N LYS A 160 -35.52 26.88 -6.13
CA LYS A 160 -36.14 25.97 -5.16
C LYS A 160 -36.56 24.66 -5.78
N ARG A 161 -37.30 24.72 -6.91
CA ARG A 161 -37.82 23.51 -7.61
C ARG A 161 -36.69 22.64 -8.18
N SER A 162 -35.52 23.26 -8.55
CA SER A 162 -34.37 22.49 -9.02
C SER A 162 -33.81 21.55 -7.97
N GLY A 163 -34.11 21.80 -6.68
CA GLY A 163 -33.57 21.04 -5.56
C GLY A 163 -32.07 21.26 -5.34
N LEU A 164 -31.48 22.31 -5.94
CA LEU A 164 -30.07 22.63 -5.73
C LEU A 164 -29.78 22.89 -4.26
N ARG A 165 -28.84 22.12 -3.70
CA ARG A 165 -28.30 22.29 -2.35
C ARG A 165 -26.88 22.89 -2.42
N GLY A 166 -26.46 23.63 -1.41
CA GLY A 166 -25.14 24.23 -1.33
C GLY A 166 -24.02 23.20 -1.46
N ARG A 167 -23.07 23.46 -2.39
CA ARG A 167 -21.97 22.53 -2.72
C ARG A 167 -20.71 22.72 -1.85
N GLY A 168 -20.68 23.75 -1.00
CA GLY A 168 -19.57 23.99 -0.08
C GLY A 168 -19.55 23.15 1.21
N GLY A 169 -20.31 22.05 1.29
CA GLY A 169 -20.23 21.07 2.38
C GLY A 169 -21.49 20.84 3.18
N ALA A 170 -22.18 21.89 3.63
CA ALA A 170 -23.35 21.78 4.51
C ALA A 170 -24.65 21.35 3.82
N GLY A 171 -24.73 21.43 2.51
CA GLY A 171 -25.88 20.96 1.74
C GLY A 171 -27.20 21.71 2.03
N PHE A 172 -27.18 22.94 2.49
CA PHE A 172 -28.41 23.71 2.75
C PHE A 172 -29.14 24.04 1.42
N PRO A 173 -30.49 23.96 1.36
CA PRO A 173 -31.23 24.27 0.13
C PRO A 173 -31.01 25.71 -0.34
N THR A 174 -30.43 25.86 -1.54
CA THR A 174 -29.99 27.16 -2.08
C THR A 174 -31.14 28.14 -2.25
N GLY A 175 -32.25 27.70 -2.85
CA GLY A 175 -33.42 28.55 -3.08
C GLY A 175 -34.10 29.05 -1.80
N LEU A 176 -34.08 28.26 -0.70
CA LEU A 176 -34.54 28.73 0.60
C LEU A 176 -33.66 29.81 1.18
N LYS A 177 -32.31 29.69 1.01
CA LYS A 177 -31.37 30.71 1.46
C LYS A 177 -31.61 32.04 0.73
N TRP A 178 -31.89 31.98 -0.58
CA TRP A 178 -32.23 33.15 -1.39
C TRP A 178 -33.55 33.77 -0.92
N GLU A 179 -34.58 32.97 -0.69
CA GLU A 179 -35.88 33.45 -0.19
C GLU A 179 -35.78 34.16 1.15
N PHE A 180 -35.01 33.59 2.10
CA PHE A 180 -34.80 34.22 3.41
C PHE A 180 -34.10 35.59 3.25
N CYS A 181 -33.04 35.67 2.43
CA CYS A 181 -32.37 36.91 2.18
C CYS A 181 -33.28 37.94 1.46
N ARG A 182 -34.11 37.50 0.49
CA ARG A 182 -35.10 38.37 -0.20
C ARG A 182 -36.09 38.96 0.78
N LYS A 183 -36.63 38.15 1.70
CA LYS A 183 -37.64 38.57 2.69
C LYS A 183 -37.10 39.44 3.81
N SER A 184 -35.77 39.41 4.04
CA SER A 184 -35.15 40.22 5.07
C SER A 184 -35.21 41.70 4.73
N GLN A 185 -35.58 42.53 5.72
CA GLN A 185 -35.63 43.95 5.56
C GLN A 185 -34.20 44.57 5.65
N GLY A 186 -33.91 45.54 4.82
CA GLY A 186 -32.65 46.28 4.77
C GLY A 186 -32.59 47.18 3.56
N ASP A 187 -31.93 48.31 3.72
CA ASP A 187 -31.66 49.29 2.69
C ASP A 187 -30.63 48.80 1.66
N THR A 188 -29.74 47.94 2.13
CA THR A 188 -28.67 47.35 1.32
C THR A 188 -28.60 45.85 1.62
N LYS A 189 -28.36 45.07 0.56
CA LYS A 189 -28.12 43.60 0.66
C LYS A 189 -26.83 43.27 -0.08
N TYR A 190 -26.16 42.23 0.33
CA TYR A 190 -24.90 41.81 -0.29
C TYR A 190 -25.01 40.37 -0.84
N VAL A 191 -24.34 40.13 -1.99
CA VAL A 191 -24.12 38.83 -2.57
C VAL A 191 -22.65 38.43 -2.40
N LEU A 192 -22.40 37.31 -1.80
CA LEU A 192 -21.05 36.82 -1.48
C LEU A 192 -20.78 35.47 -2.15
N CYS A 193 -19.62 35.37 -2.79
CA CYS A 193 -19.09 34.09 -3.24
C CYS A 193 -18.00 33.61 -2.29
N ASN A 194 -18.19 32.44 -1.73
CA ASN A 194 -17.19 31.73 -0.94
C ASN A 194 -16.29 30.94 -1.87
N ALA A 195 -15.08 31.43 -2.09
CA ALA A 195 -14.02 30.77 -2.85
C ALA A 195 -12.78 30.52 -1.94
N ASP A 196 -13.03 30.37 -0.62
CA ASP A 196 -12.01 29.98 0.36
C ASP A 196 -11.95 28.45 0.48
N GLU A 197 -11.40 27.81 -0.55
CA GLU A 197 -11.27 26.35 -0.63
C GLU A 197 -10.00 25.90 0.10
N GLY A 198 -10.13 25.60 1.38
CA GLY A 198 -9.01 25.29 2.28
C GLY A 198 -8.76 23.81 2.53
N ASP A 199 -9.60 22.91 2.04
CA ASP A 199 -9.46 21.46 2.22
C ASP A 199 -8.19 20.93 1.53
N PRO A 200 -7.28 20.20 2.19
CA PRO A 200 -6.17 19.53 1.55
C PRO A 200 -6.66 18.57 0.46
N GLY A 201 -6.14 18.77 -0.77
CA GLY A 201 -6.51 17.95 -1.93
C GLY A 201 -7.77 18.41 -2.66
N ALA A 202 -8.57 19.36 -2.15
CA ALA A 202 -9.69 19.97 -2.87
C ALA A 202 -9.23 21.11 -3.77
N PHE A 203 -9.68 21.13 -5.03
CA PHE A 203 -9.36 22.17 -6.03
C PHE A 203 -10.46 22.35 -7.08
N MET A 204 -11.71 22.00 -6.76
CA MET A 204 -12.83 22.14 -7.67
C MET A 204 -13.23 23.60 -7.87
N ASP A 205 -13.34 24.39 -6.79
CA ASP A 205 -13.68 25.80 -6.86
C ASP A 205 -12.61 26.62 -7.60
N ARG A 206 -11.35 26.36 -7.28
CA ARG A 206 -10.19 26.87 -8.00
C ARG A 206 -10.30 26.61 -9.50
N SER A 207 -10.61 25.37 -9.89
CA SER A 207 -10.68 24.98 -11.30
C SER A 207 -11.81 25.66 -12.06
N VAL A 208 -12.94 25.92 -11.41
CA VAL A 208 -14.03 26.71 -12.00
C VAL A 208 -13.61 28.15 -12.17
N LEU A 209 -13.00 28.79 -11.18
CA LEU A 209 -12.55 30.19 -11.28
C LEU A 209 -11.43 30.37 -12.31
N GLU A 210 -10.55 29.38 -12.46
CA GLU A 210 -9.49 29.39 -13.48
C GLU A 210 -10.01 29.05 -14.89
N GLY A 211 -11.07 28.21 -15.01
CA GLY A 211 -11.53 27.67 -16.29
C GLY A 211 -12.79 28.30 -16.85
N ASP A 212 -13.68 28.82 -15.98
CA ASP A 212 -14.99 29.38 -16.35
C ASP A 212 -15.44 30.49 -15.36
N PRO A 213 -14.65 31.57 -15.16
CA PRO A 213 -14.99 32.60 -14.17
C PRO A 213 -16.30 33.33 -14.48
N HIS A 214 -16.67 33.44 -15.76
CA HIS A 214 -17.90 34.11 -16.16
C HIS A 214 -19.17 33.40 -15.71
N SER A 215 -19.16 32.08 -15.56
CA SER A 215 -20.34 31.33 -15.03
C SER A 215 -20.68 31.74 -13.60
N VAL A 216 -19.65 32.04 -12.80
CA VAL A 216 -19.82 32.51 -11.42
C VAL A 216 -20.30 33.96 -11.39
N ILE A 217 -19.74 34.79 -12.23
CA ILE A 217 -20.11 36.23 -12.35
C ILE A 217 -21.59 36.35 -12.79
N GLU A 218 -22.01 35.64 -13.85
CA GLU A 218 -23.39 35.60 -14.31
C GLU A 218 -24.35 35.11 -13.20
N ALA A 219 -23.97 34.02 -12.50
CA ALA A 219 -24.79 33.51 -11.41
C ALA A 219 -24.95 34.47 -10.24
N MET A 220 -23.90 35.20 -9.90
CA MET A 220 -23.94 36.21 -8.84
C MET A 220 -24.82 37.39 -9.24
N ALA A 221 -24.80 37.82 -10.51
CA ALA A 221 -25.70 38.83 -11.02
C ALA A 221 -27.19 38.38 -10.99
N ILE A 222 -27.47 37.14 -11.37
CA ILE A 222 -28.82 36.54 -11.25
C ILE A 222 -29.27 36.47 -9.76
N ALA A 223 -28.39 36.09 -8.86
CA ALA A 223 -28.68 36.06 -7.43
C ALA A 223 -28.93 37.47 -6.87
N ALA A 224 -28.14 38.44 -7.31
CA ALA A 224 -28.30 39.83 -6.91
C ALA A 224 -29.67 40.38 -7.32
N TYR A 225 -30.07 40.15 -8.58
CA TYR A 225 -31.41 40.50 -9.04
C TYR A 225 -32.51 39.85 -8.21
N ALA A 226 -32.37 38.56 -7.95
CA ALA A 226 -33.35 37.76 -7.19
C ALA A 226 -33.55 38.27 -5.75
N ILE A 227 -32.47 38.67 -5.04
CA ILE A 227 -32.59 39.14 -3.65
C ILE A 227 -32.72 40.67 -3.53
N GLY A 228 -32.46 41.43 -4.59
CA GLY A 228 -32.46 42.88 -4.60
C GLY A 228 -31.15 43.47 -4.03
N SER A 229 -30.03 43.05 -4.54
CA SER A 229 -28.67 43.53 -4.18
C SER A 229 -28.05 44.30 -5.35
N SER A 230 -27.26 45.32 -5.03
CA SER A 230 -26.48 46.07 -6.02
C SER A 230 -24.96 45.90 -5.89
N GLN A 231 -24.50 45.13 -4.87
CA GLN A 231 -23.09 44.93 -4.59
C GLN A 231 -22.79 43.48 -4.15
N GLY A 232 -21.70 42.95 -4.69
CA GLY A 232 -21.22 41.61 -4.28
C GLY A 232 -19.71 41.52 -4.11
N TYR A 233 -19.27 40.46 -3.45
CA TYR A 233 -17.86 40.21 -3.20
C TYR A 233 -17.52 38.75 -3.49
N ILE A 234 -16.41 38.50 -4.17
CA ILE A 234 -15.82 37.20 -4.35
C ILE A 234 -14.65 37.09 -3.38
N TYR A 235 -14.80 36.28 -2.35
CA TYR A 235 -13.74 36.04 -1.38
C TYR A 235 -12.92 34.83 -1.80
N VAL A 236 -11.68 35.07 -2.24
CA VAL A 236 -10.78 34.08 -2.82
C VAL A 236 -9.47 34.04 -2.05
N ARG A 237 -8.84 32.85 -1.98
CA ARG A 237 -7.55 32.67 -1.31
C ARG A 237 -6.43 33.36 -2.08
N ALA A 238 -5.51 34.02 -1.37
CA ALA A 238 -4.31 34.62 -1.98
C ALA A 238 -3.37 33.55 -2.62
N GLU A 239 -3.48 32.29 -2.19
CA GLU A 239 -2.74 31.17 -2.76
C GLU A 239 -3.25 30.70 -4.14
N TYR A 240 -4.31 31.33 -4.67
CA TYR A 240 -4.84 31.08 -5.99
C TYR A 240 -4.58 32.25 -6.96
N PRO A 241 -3.30 32.62 -7.25
CA PRO A 241 -2.97 33.81 -8.04
C PRO A 241 -3.56 33.77 -9.45
N LEU A 242 -3.57 32.61 -10.12
CA LEU A 242 -4.16 32.47 -11.45
C LEU A 242 -5.68 32.67 -11.44
N ALA A 243 -6.39 32.18 -10.42
CA ALA A 243 -7.82 32.41 -10.27
C ALA A 243 -8.12 33.90 -10.05
N VAL A 244 -7.32 34.61 -9.24
CA VAL A 244 -7.44 36.06 -9.01
C VAL A 244 -7.20 36.84 -10.30
N GLU A 245 -6.17 36.48 -11.08
CA GLU A 245 -5.87 37.11 -12.37
C GLU A 245 -7.02 36.92 -13.34
N ARG A 246 -7.49 35.70 -13.57
CA ARG A 246 -8.59 35.40 -14.52
C ARG A 246 -9.91 36.00 -14.09
N LEU A 247 -10.22 36.03 -12.80
CA LEU A 247 -11.36 36.77 -12.27
C LEU A 247 -11.26 38.29 -12.56
N GLY A 248 -10.08 38.87 -12.37
CA GLY A 248 -9.83 40.27 -12.69
C GLY A 248 -10.08 40.62 -14.17
N ILE A 249 -9.57 39.74 -15.07
CA ILE A 249 -9.84 39.84 -16.50
C ILE A 249 -11.33 39.76 -16.80
N ALA A 250 -12.00 38.73 -16.24
CA ALA A 250 -13.41 38.46 -16.48
C ALA A 250 -14.33 39.59 -15.97
N LEU A 251 -14.04 40.17 -14.79
CA LEU A 251 -14.80 41.27 -14.23
C LEU A 251 -14.68 42.54 -15.11
N ASN A 252 -13.47 42.82 -15.60
CA ASN A 252 -13.27 43.97 -16.50
C ASN A 252 -14.04 43.78 -17.82
N GLN A 253 -13.91 42.60 -18.44
CA GLN A 253 -14.66 42.28 -19.65
C GLN A 253 -16.19 42.37 -19.44
N ALA A 254 -16.70 41.82 -18.32
CA ALA A 254 -18.13 41.89 -17.99
C ALA A 254 -18.62 43.33 -17.83
N ARG A 255 -17.81 44.26 -17.29
CA ARG A 255 -18.11 45.69 -17.22
C ARG A 255 -18.07 46.33 -18.59
N GLU A 256 -17.07 46.08 -19.43
CA GLU A 256 -16.94 46.59 -20.78
C GLU A 256 -18.13 46.17 -21.66
N TYR A 257 -18.65 44.97 -21.49
CA TYR A 257 -19.82 44.44 -22.22
C TYR A 257 -21.16 44.86 -21.59
N GLY A 258 -21.16 45.70 -20.53
CA GLY A 258 -22.39 46.13 -19.86
C GLY A 258 -23.16 45.00 -19.15
N LEU A 259 -22.44 43.99 -18.68
CA LEU A 259 -22.95 42.84 -17.97
C LEU A 259 -22.74 42.96 -16.47
N LEU A 260 -21.97 43.94 -16.04
CA LEU A 260 -21.78 44.41 -14.67
C LEU A 260 -21.75 45.93 -14.63
N GLY A 261 -22.03 46.52 -13.47
CA GLY A 261 -22.05 47.97 -13.23
C GLY A 261 -23.47 48.50 -13.24
N GLN A 262 -23.69 49.64 -13.93
CA GLN A 262 -24.98 50.34 -13.97
C GLN A 262 -25.82 49.91 -15.20
N ASN A 263 -27.14 49.81 -15.00
CA ASN A 263 -28.11 49.55 -16.05
C ASN A 263 -27.77 48.34 -16.92
N ILE A 264 -27.47 47.22 -16.29
CA ILE A 264 -27.03 45.97 -16.92
C ILE A 264 -28.02 45.59 -18.04
N MET A 265 -27.51 45.33 -19.25
CA MET A 265 -28.30 45.03 -20.45
C MET A 265 -29.43 45.99 -20.73
N GLY A 266 -29.43 47.22 -20.22
CA GLY A 266 -30.49 48.18 -20.36
C GLY A 266 -31.75 47.92 -19.55
N ALA A 267 -31.71 47.04 -18.58
CA ALA A 267 -32.84 46.57 -17.79
C ALA A 267 -33.13 47.39 -16.53
N GLY A 268 -32.39 48.49 -16.29
CA GLY A 268 -32.56 49.29 -15.08
C GLY A 268 -32.08 48.62 -13.81
N PHE A 269 -31.21 47.59 -13.92
CA PHE A 269 -30.63 46.83 -12.84
C PHE A 269 -29.16 47.13 -12.68
N ASP A 270 -28.75 47.52 -11.46
CA ASP A 270 -27.37 47.85 -11.12
C ASP A 270 -26.78 46.77 -10.23
N PHE A 271 -25.60 46.25 -10.58
CA PHE A 271 -24.86 45.30 -9.74
C PHE A 271 -23.38 45.30 -10.13
N ASP A 272 -22.51 45.36 -9.13
CA ASP A 272 -21.06 45.22 -9.36
C ASP A 272 -20.42 44.26 -8.35
N LEU A 273 -19.22 43.78 -8.72
CA LEU A 273 -18.46 42.78 -7.99
C LEU A 273 -17.06 43.25 -7.70
N GLU A 274 -16.57 42.96 -6.50
CA GLU A 274 -15.18 43.17 -6.10
C GLU A 274 -14.55 41.85 -5.61
N ILE A 275 -13.25 41.68 -5.88
CA ILE A 275 -12.45 40.57 -5.35
C ILE A 275 -11.93 41.00 -3.97
N ARG A 276 -12.07 40.09 -3.00
CA ARG A 276 -11.46 40.16 -1.66
C ARG A 276 -10.56 38.95 -1.46
N MET A 277 -9.27 39.20 -1.23
CA MET A 277 -8.31 38.15 -1.00
C MET A 277 -8.20 37.78 0.49
N GLY A 278 -8.33 36.50 0.79
CA GLY A 278 -8.11 35.94 2.11
C GLY A 278 -6.67 35.45 2.30
N SER A 279 -6.19 35.38 3.53
CA SER A 279 -4.84 34.88 3.86
C SER A 279 -4.75 33.34 4.00
N GLY A 280 -5.66 32.61 3.40
CA GLY A 280 -5.62 31.16 3.34
C GLY A 280 -6.01 30.37 4.59
N ALA A 281 -6.59 31.04 5.60
CA ALA A 281 -7.05 30.34 6.81
C ALA A 281 -8.34 29.54 6.54
N PHE A 282 -8.30 28.21 6.73
CA PHE A 282 -9.44 27.30 6.51
C PHE A 282 -10.72 27.71 7.25
N VAL A 283 -10.57 28.29 8.46
CA VAL A 283 -11.70 28.82 9.25
C VAL A 283 -12.47 29.92 8.51
N CYS A 284 -11.84 30.64 7.59
CA CYS A 284 -12.48 31.70 6.78
C CYS A 284 -13.46 31.12 5.74
N GLY A 285 -13.46 29.83 5.47
CA GLY A 285 -14.53 29.14 4.76
C GLY A 285 -15.87 29.09 5.51
N GLU A 286 -15.88 29.30 6.82
CA GLU A 286 -17.12 29.47 7.60
C GLU A 286 -17.76 30.84 7.29
N GLU A 287 -19.08 30.83 7.00
CA GLU A 287 -19.77 32.00 6.44
C GLU A 287 -19.63 33.31 7.26
N THR A 288 -19.63 33.22 8.57
CA THR A 288 -19.53 34.41 9.45
C THR A 288 -18.08 34.83 9.65
N ALA A 289 -17.14 33.91 9.63
CA ALA A 289 -15.70 34.18 9.67
C ALA A 289 -15.24 34.88 8.39
N LEU A 290 -15.71 34.42 7.23
CA LEU A 290 -15.49 35.05 5.93
C LEU A 290 -15.96 36.50 5.93
N MET A 291 -17.19 36.78 6.41
CA MET A 291 -17.73 38.14 6.50
C MET A 291 -16.89 39.01 7.41
N ARG A 292 -16.44 38.48 8.57
CA ARG A 292 -15.53 39.21 9.47
C ARG A 292 -14.21 39.59 8.78
N SER A 293 -13.66 38.65 7.99
CA SER A 293 -12.45 38.93 7.23
C SER A 293 -12.65 40.03 6.18
N ILE A 294 -13.77 40.01 5.44
CA ILE A 294 -14.10 41.12 4.49
C ILE A 294 -14.25 42.46 5.23
N GLU A 295 -14.78 42.47 6.44
CA GLU A 295 -14.92 43.67 7.29
C GLU A 295 -13.57 44.18 7.81
N GLY A 296 -12.45 43.49 7.53
CA GLY A 296 -11.12 43.86 8.03
C GLY A 296 -10.81 43.45 9.45
N HIS A 297 -11.60 42.52 9.98
CA HIS A 297 -11.39 41.91 11.31
C HIS A 297 -10.74 40.53 11.19
N ARG A 298 -10.29 39.99 12.33
CA ARG A 298 -9.86 38.62 12.40
C ARG A 298 -11.00 37.68 11.96
N GLY A 299 -10.71 36.71 11.10
CA GLY A 299 -11.65 35.72 10.61
C GLY A 299 -12.10 34.76 11.70
N GLU A 300 -13.04 35.20 12.50
CA GLU A 300 -13.62 34.43 13.62
C GLU A 300 -15.14 34.31 13.47
N PRO A 301 -15.71 33.09 13.72
CA PRO A 301 -17.14 32.90 13.68
C PRO A 301 -17.94 33.76 14.65
N ARG A 302 -19.14 34.15 14.21
CA ARG A 302 -20.16 34.78 15.08
C ARG A 302 -21.18 33.76 15.55
N PRO A 303 -21.76 33.93 16.76
CA PRO A 303 -22.91 33.12 17.19
C PRO A 303 -24.10 33.30 16.24
N ARG A 304 -24.84 32.23 16.02
CA ARG A 304 -26.12 32.23 15.29
C ARG A 304 -27.23 31.72 16.20
N PRO A 305 -28.47 32.25 16.17
CA PRO A 305 -28.95 33.41 15.41
C PRO A 305 -28.37 34.75 15.91
N PRO A 306 -28.42 35.86 15.13
CA PRO A 306 -29.05 35.95 13.80
C PRO A 306 -28.23 35.31 12.68
N PHE A 307 -28.93 34.75 11.67
CA PHE A 307 -28.28 34.17 10.48
C PHE A 307 -27.86 35.27 9.49
N PRO A 308 -26.87 35.05 8.65
CA PRO A 308 -26.39 36.04 7.65
C PRO A 308 -27.44 36.59 6.72
N ALA A 309 -28.45 35.79 6.37
CA ALA A 309 -29.59 36.26 5.57
C ALA A 309 -30.37 37.41 6.24
N VAL A 310 -30.24 37.57 7.54
CA VAL A 310 -30.86 38.66 8.33
C VAL A 310 -29.81 39.70 8.75
N LYS A 311 -28.62 39.25 9.22
CA LYS A 311 -27.57 40.11 9.74
C LYS A 311 -26.20 39.51 9.39
N GLY A 312 -25.70 39.82 8.22
CA GLY A 312 -24.43 39.32 7.65
C GLY A 312 -23.33 40.39 7.59
N LEU A 313 -22.80 40.64 6.41
CA LEU A 313 -21.73 41.56 6.14
C LEU A 313 -22.16 43.00 6.51
N TRP A 314 -21.36 43.68 7.32
CA TRP A 314 -21.65 45.02 7.90
C TRP A 314 -23.05 45.13 8.50
N ASP A 315 -23.47 44.06 9.17
CA ASP A 315 -24.78 43.92 9.80
C ASP A 315 -25.97 44.04 8.81
N LYS A 316 -25.75 43.86 7.48
CA LYS A 316 -26.80 43.88 6.48
C LYS A 316 -27.16 42.47 6.02
N PRO A 317 -28.38 42.24 5.47
CA PRO A 317 -28.75 40.95 4.92
C PRO A 317 -27.77 40.51 3.83
N SER A 318 -27.23 39.32 3.94
CA SER A 318 -26.19 38.82 3.03
C SER A 318 -26.49 37.40 2.58
N LEU A 319 -26.38 37.19 1.27
CA LEU A 319 -26.48 35.89 0.62
C LEU A 319 -25.09 35.40 0.32
N LEU A 320 -24.68 34.27 0.88
CA LEU A 320 -23.43 33.63 0.61
C LEU A 320 -23.65 32.23 0.00
N ASN A 321 -23.05 31.95 -1.14
CA ASN A 321 -22.95 30.62 -1.72
C ASN A 321 -21.49 30.32 -2.10
N ASN A 322 -21.20 29.04 -2.25
CA ASN A 322 -19.91 28.55 -2.73
C ASN A 322 -19.84 28.65 -4.28
N VAL A 323 -18.63 28.58 -4.84
CA VAL A 323 -18.33 28.67 -6.28
C VAL A 323 -19.10 27.63 -7.09
N GLU A 324 -18.98 26.36 -6.73
CA GLU A 324 -19.65 25.25 -7.41
C GLU A 324 -21.19 25.42 -7.36
N THR A 325 -21.73 25.95 -6.27
CA THR A 325 -23.16 26.28 -6.17
C THR A 325 -23.59 27.31 -7.20
N TYR A 326 -22.81 28.39 -7.33
CA TYR A 326 -23.09 29.44 -8.33
C TYR A 326 -22.99 28.93 -9.75
N ALA A 327 -21.98 28.14 -10.10
CA ALA A 327 -21.76 27.62 -11.46
C ALA A 327 -22.92 26.77 -12.01
N ASN A 328 -23.80 26.25 -11.14
CA ASN A 328 -25.02 25.54 -11.53
C ASN A 328 -26.15 26.48 -11.97
N ILE A 329 -26.22 27.70 -11.44
CA ILE A 329 -27.39 28.61 -11.58
C ILE A 329 -27.70 28.95 -13.04
N PRO A 330 -26.73 29.37 -13.90
CA PRO A 330 -27.01 29.71 -15.29
C PRO A 330 -27.66 28.56 -16.05
N VAL A 331 -27.17 27.34 -15.84
CA VAL A 331 -27.71 26.14 -16.50
C VAL A 331 -29.12 25.81 -16.03
N ILE A 332 -29.39 25.95 -14.73
CA ILE A 332 -30.73 25.75 -14.15
C ILE A 332 -31.74 26.72 -14.76
N ILE A 333 -31.35 28.01 -14.90
CA ILE A 333 -32.23 29.03 -15.49
C ILE A 333 -32.50 28.77 -16.98
N LEU A 334 -31.47 28.32 -17.73
CA LEU A 334 -31.62 28.06 -19.17
C LEU A 334 -32.42 26.77 -19.45
N LYS A 335 -32.01 25.66 -18.83
CA LYS A 335 -32.57 24.32 -19.10
C LYS A 335 -33.81 23.99 -18.27
N GLY A 336 -34.04 24.72 -17.18
CA GLY A 336 -35.19 24.55 -16.29
C GLY A 336 -34.92 23.70 -15.06
N ALA A 337 -35.74 23.91 -14.04
CA ALA A 337 -35.64 23.23 -12.75
C ALA A 337 -35.77 21.70 -12.86
N ASP A 338 -36.73 21.22 -13.64
CA ASP A 338 -37.06 19.80 -13.78
C ASP A 338 -35.93 19.04 -14.49
N TRP A 339 -35.27 19.69 -15.48
CA TRP A 339 -34.08 19.10 -16.12
C TRP A 339 -32.96 18.88 -15.11
N TYR A 340 -32.66 19.88 -14.28
CA TYR A 340 -31.62 19.73 -13.26
C TYR A 340 -32.01 18.70 -12.20
N ALA A 341 -33.28 18.68 -11.80
CA ALA A 341 -33.82 17.72 -10.85
C ALA A 341 -33.87 16.28 -11.36
N SER A 342 -33.67 16.06 -12.68
CA SER A 342 -33.60 14.70 -13.25
C SER A 342 -32.27 13.99 -12.91
N PHE A 343 -31.22 14.74 -12.54
CA PHE A 343 -29.97 14.20 -12.05
C PHE A 343 -30.01 14.04 -10.54
N GLY A 344 -29.31 13.02 -10.03
CA GLY A 344 -29.16 12.79 -8.59
C GLY A 344 -30.23 11.90 -7.98
N THR A 345 -30.28 11.90 -6.63
CA THR A 345 -31.26 11.13 -5.84
C THR A 345 -32.53 11.95 -5.57
N GLU A 346 -33.48 11.35 -4.87
CA GLU A 346 -34.75 12.07 -4.52
C GLU A 346 -34.50 13.33 -3.71
N LYS A 347 -33.53 13.30 -2.74
CA LYS A 347 -33.24 14.40 -1.82
C LYS A 347 -32.00 15.21 -2.19
N SER A 348 -31.11 14.64 -2.99
CA SER A 348 -29.84 15.25 -3.40
C SER A 348 -29.78 15.36 -4.91
N LYS A 349 -30.24 16.49 -5.46
CA LYS A 349 -30.37 16.76 -6.90
C LYS A 349 -29.11 17.30 -7.54
N GLY A 350 -28.96 17.07 -8.86
CA GLY A 350 -27.90 17.58 -9.69
C GLY A 350 -26.63 16.75 -9.64
N THR A 351 -25.50 17.38 -9.97
CA THR A 351 -24.16 16.79 -9.96
C THR A 351 -23.33 17.28 -8.79
N LYS A 352 -22.21 16.59 -8.53
CA LYS A 352 -21.19 17.00 -7.59
C LYS A 352 -19.81 16.82 -8.21
N VAL A 353 -18.96 17.80 -8.02
CA VAL A 353 -17.55 17.71 -8.39
C VAL A 353 -16.78 17.09 -7.23
N PHE A 354 -16.02 16.01 -7.50
CA PHE A 354 -15.10 15.41 -6.55
C PHE A 354 -13.65 15.62 -6.98
N ALA A 355 -12.79 16.00 -6.03
CA ALA A 355 -11.34 15.93 -6.17
C ALA A 355 -10.88 14.54 -5.70
N LEU A 356 -10.61 13.67 -6.65
CA LEU A 356 -10.20 12.28 -6.42
C LEU A 356 -8.67 12.24 -6.24
N ALA A 357 -8.23 11.80 -5.07
CA ALA A 357 -6.82 11.78 -4.66
C ALA A 357 -6.49 10.52 -3.83
N GLY A 358 -5.22 10.36 -3.46
CA GLY A 358 -4.73 9.23 -2.66
C GLY A 358 -4.35 8.03 -3.51
N ALA A 359 -4.55 6.83 -2.98
CA ALA A 359 -4.19 5.56 -3.60
C ALA A 359 -5.20 5.15 -4.69
N VAL A 360 -5.18 5.85 -5.83
CA VAL A 360 -6.03 5.58 -6.99
C VAL A 360 -5.25 5.86 -8.28
N ASN A 361 -5.45 5.03 -9.31
CA ASN A 361 -4.68 5.14 -10.56
C ASN A 361 -4.90 6.48 -11.28
N ASN A 362 -6.14 6.96 -11.35
CA ASN A 362 -6.49 8.20 -12.04
C ASN A 362 -6.90 9.27 -11.02
N THR A 363 -5.94 10.04 -10.52
CA THR A 363 -6.24 11.21 -9.67
C THR A 363 -6.71 12.39 -10.52
N GLY A 364 -7.62 13.21 -9.98
CA GLY A 364 -8.08 14.42 -10.66
C GLY A 364 -9.49 14.88 -10.29
N LEU A 365 -10.07 15.79 -11.10
CA LEU A 365 -11.45 16.24 -10.92
C LEU A 365 -12.43 15.40 -11.72
N VAL A 366 -13.47 14.96 -11.04
CA VAL A 366 -14.58 14.20 -11.65
C VAL A 366 -15.90 14.84 -11.28
N GLU A 367 -16.77 15.09 -12.26
CA GLU A 367 -18.13 15.56 -12.03
C GLU A 367 -19.15 14.46 -12.36
N VAL A 368 -19.93 14.07 -11.36
CA VAL A 368 -20.81 12.92 -11.44
C VAL A 368 -22.20 13.25 -10.86
N PRO A 369 -23.28 12.59 -11.29
CA PRO A 369 -24.58 12.72 -10.64
C PRO A 369 -24.52 12.36 -9.15
N MET A 370 -25.19 13.14 -8.30
CA MET A 370 -25.36 12.82 -6.88
C MET A 370 -25.97 11.42 -6.73
N GLY A 371 -25.46 10.62 -5.76
CA GLY A 371 -25.93 9.26 -5.53
C GLY A 371 -25.22 8.18 -6.38
N ILE A 372 -24.21 8.54 -7.13
CA ILE A 372 -23.28 7.54 -7.71
C ILE A 372 -22.63 6.74 -6.57
N THR A 373 -22.40 5.45 -6.77
CA THR A 373 -21.73 4.63 -5.76
C THR A 373 -20.22 4.93 -5.69
N LEU A 374 -19.67 4.78 -4.49
CA LEU A 374 -18.22 4.93 -4.28
C LEU A 374 -17.41 3.98 -5.18
N GLU A 375 -17.89 2.75 -5.36
CA GLU A 375 -17.30 1.74 -6.24
C GLU A 375 -17.13 2.26 -7.68
N LYS A 376 -18.16 2.87 -8.25
CA LYS A 376 -18.12 3.42 -9.62
C LYS A 376 -17.10 4.54 -9.76
N ILE A 377 -16.94 5.38 -8.73
CA ILE A 377 -15.92 6.43 -8.76
C ILE A 377 -14.52 5.82 -8.67
N VAL A 378 -14.27 4.93 -7.70
CA VAL A 378 -12.93 4.38 -7.44
C VAL A 378 -12.47 3.47 -8.58
N PHE A 379 -13.29 2.51 -8.97
CA PHE A 379 -12.91 1.49 -9.95
C PHE A 379 -13.30 1.85 -11.38
N GLY A 380 -14.47 2.46 -11.57
CA GLY A 380 -14.95 2.81 -12.92
C GLY A 380 -14.26 4.02 -13.51
N ILE A 381 -14.14 5.12 -12.77
CA ILE A 381 -13.52 6.39 -13.22
C ILE A 381 -12.05 6.46 -12.78
N GLY A 382 -11.80 6.17 -11.51
CA GLY A 382 -10.48 6.18 -10.90
C GLY A 382 -9.52 5.09 -11.36
N GLY A 383 -10.02 4.04 -12.02
CA GLY A 383 -9.20 2.95 -12.56
C GLY A 383 -8.64 1.99 -11.50
N GLY A 384 -9.22 1.96 -10.29
CA GLY A 384 -8.83 1.06 -9.20
C GLY A 384 -7.61 1.53 -8.42
N ILE A 385 -7.13 0.63 -7.56
CA ILE A 385 -5.99 0.87 -6.66
C ILE A 385 -4.68 0.52 -7.37
N PRO A 386 -3.61 1.32 -7.23
CA PRO A 386 -2.32 1.04 -7.83
C PRO A 386 -1.71 -0.28 -7.31
N ASP A 387 -0.83 -0.88 -8.12
CA ASP A 387 0.01 -2.04 -7.77
C ASP A 387 -0.77 -3.29 -7.35
N GLY A 388 -2.06 -3.39 -7.72
CA GLY A 388 -2.91 -4.53 -7.40
C GLY A 388 -3.26 -4.66 -5.92
N LYS A 389 -3.11 -3.59 -5.13
CA LYS A 389 -3.47 -3.54 -3.72
C LYS A 389 -4.99 -3.46 -3.52
N ASP A 390 -5.41 -3.82 -2.31
CA ASP A 390 -6.81 -3.77 -1.93
C ASP A 390 -7.25 -2.35 -1.50
N PHE A 391 -8.49 -2.00 -1.86
CA PHE A 391 -9.14 -0.79 -1.36
C PHE A 391 -9.49 -0.98 0.13
N LYS A 392 -9.01 -0.09 0.99
CA LYS A 392 -9.28 -0.12 2.44
C LYS A 392 -10.41 0.80 2.85
N ALA A 393 -10.32 2.06 2.46
CA ALA A 393 -11.31 3.07 2.81
C ALA A 393 -11.20 4.30 1.90
N ALA A 394 -12.21 5.16 1.95
CA ALA A 394 -12.18 6.51 1.38
C ALA A 394 -12.51 7.55 2.44
N GLN A 395 -11.70 8.61 2.56
CA GLN A 395 -12.05 9.80 3.33
C GLN A 395 -12.86 10.73 2.44
N ILE A 396 -14.08 11.07 2.85
CA ILE A 396 -14.95 12.03 2.15
C ILE A 396 -15.19 13.26 3.02
N GLY A 397 -15.26 14.43 2.39
CA GLY A 397 -15.52 15.69 3.08
C GLY A 397 -14.28 16.36 3.68
N GLY A 398 -13.09 15.99 3.21
CA GLY A 398 -11.82 16.56 3.66
C GLY A 398 -11.48 16.27 5.13
N PRO A 399 -10.68 17.14 5.79
CA PRO A 399 -10.26 16.95 7.18
C PRO A 399 -11.40 16.99 8.21
N SER A 400 -12.54 17.56 7.83
CA SER A 400 -13.74 17.64 8.66
C SER A 400 -14.74 16.51 8.37
N GLY A 401 -14.41 15.64 7.42
CA GLY A 401 -15.26 14.55 6.97
C GLY A 401 -15.11 13.28 7.77
N GLY A 402 -15.43 12.13 7.15
CA GLY A 402 -15.29 10.83 7.79
C GLY A 402 -14.85 9.76 6.78
N CYS A 403 -14.48 8.60 7.27
CA CYS A 403 -14.05 7.49 6.43
C CYS A 403 -15.22 6.54 6.10
N ILE A 404 -15.23 6.07 4.85
CA ILE A 404 -16.13 5.03 4.33
C ILE A 404 -15.28 3.79 4.07
N PRO A 405 -15.47 2.69 4.81
CA PRO A 405 -14.67 1.48 4.66
C PRO A 405 -15.06 0.64 3.45
N SER A 406 -14.23 -0.33 3.08
CA SER A 406 -14.39 -1.19 1.89
C SER A 406 -15.72 -1.95 1.83
N TRP A 407 -16.29 -2.32 2.96
CA TRP A 407 -17.60 -3.02 2.99
C TRP A 407 -18.82 -2.12 2.75
N HIS A 408 -18.60 -0.83 2.45
CA HIS A 408 -19.60 0.15 2.04
C HIS A 408 -19.28 0.77 0.68
N LEU A 409 -18.61 0.07 -0.22
CA LEU A 409 -18.32 0.51 -1.59
C LEU A 409 -19.57 0.80 -2.43
N ASP A 410 -20.68 0.14 -2.14
CA ASP A 410 -21.98 0.29 -2.79
C ASP A 410 -22.76 1.52 -2.31
N VAL A 411 -22.27 2.24 -1.30
CA VAL A 411 -22.96 3.41 -0.75
C VAL A 411 -23.15 4.49 -1.81
N PRO A 412 -24.38 5.02 -1.99
CA PRO A 412 -24.59 6.18 -2.83
C PRO A 412 -23.99 7.43 -2.17
N LEU A 413 -23.19 8.18 -2.93
CA LEU A 413 -22.59 9.42 -2.45
C LEU A 413 -23.62 10.56 -2.57
N ASP A 414 -24.44 10.71 -1.53
CA ASP A 414 -25.36 11.81 -1.33
C ASP A 414 -25.31 12.33 0.11
N TYR A 415 -26.02 13.45 0.38
CA TYR A 415 -25.93 14.10 1.70
C TYR A 415 -26.46 13.24 2.84
N GLU A 416 -27.43 12.40 2.57
CA GLU A 416 -28.06 11.57 3.59
C GLU A 416 -27.23 10.31 3.88
N SER A 417 -26.92 9.56 2.86
CA SER A 417 -26.26 8.25 2.99
C SER A 417 -24.87 8.34 3.63
N VAL A 418 -24.09 9.39 3.32
CA VAL A 418 -22.76 9.55 3.92
C VAL A 418 -22.85 9.96 5.40
N VAL A 419 -23.90 10.69 5.80
CA VAL A 419 -24.12 11.07 7.23
C VAL A 419 -24.46 9.85 8.08
N ASP A 420 -25.19 8.89 7.55
CA ASP A 420 -25.53 7.64 8.26
C ASP A 420 -24.28 6.80 8.58
N LEU A 421 -23.24 6.93 7.78
CA LEU A 421 -21.93 6.32 8.01
C LEU A 421 -21.00 7.12 8.96
N GLY A 422 -21.45 8.29 9.43
CA GLY A 422 -20.66 9.17 10.29
C GLY A 422 -19.70 10.08 9.54
N ALA A 423 -19.90 10.24 8.22
CA ALA A 423 -19.14 11.13 7.35
C ALA A 423 -19.99 12.36 6.96
N ILE A 424 -19.41 13.29 6.23
CA ILE A 424 -20.12 14.41 5.59
C ILE A 424 -19.67 14.53 4.13
N MET A 425 -20.54 15.07 3.26
CA MET A 425 -20.19 15.29 1.85
C MET A 425 -19.03 16.28 1.70
N GLY A 426 -18.97 17.29 2.54
CA GLY A 426 -17.96 18.35 2.47
C GLY A 426 -17.94 19.10 1.14
N SER A 427 -16.82 19.71 0.81
CA SER A 427 -16.58 20.40 -0.46
C SER A 427 -16.47 19.42 -1.65
N GLY A 428 -16.19 18.13 -1.42
CA GLY A 428 -16.02 17.11 -2.45
C GLY A 428 -14.60 16.53 -2.51
N GLY A 429 -13.77 16.78 -1.51
CA GLY A 429 -12.51 16.06 -1.36
C GLY A 429 -12.78 14.57 -1.12
N LEU A 430 -12.16 13.71 -1.92
CA LEU A 430 -12.30 12.25 -1.85
C LEU A 430 -10.91 11.62 -1.91
N ILE A 431 -10.41 11.17 -0.75
CA ILE A 431 -9.08 10.60 -0.61
C ILE A 431 -9.19 9.08 -0.46
N ILE A 432 -8.65 8.37 -1.42
CA ILE A 432 -8.66 6.90 -1.46
C ILE A 432 -7.47 6.35 -0.68
N MET A 433 -7.72 5.32 0.10
CA MET A 433 -6.75 4.67 0.97
C MET A 433 -6.69 3.18 0.66
N ASP A 434 -5.49 2.65 0.50
CA ASP A 434 -5.19 1.24 0.30
C ASP A 434 -4.96 0.48 1.61
N GLU A 435 -4.70 -0.81 1.51
CA GLU A 435 -4.43 -1.70 2.65
C GLU A 435 -3.23 -1.26 3.50
N ASP A 436 -2.25 -0.56 2.92
CA ASP A 436 -1.06 -0.06 3.62
C ASP A 436 -1.30 1.25 4.40
N THR A 437 -2.49 1.81 4.33
CA THR A 437 -2.83 3.06 5.04
C THR A 437 -3.18 2.78 6.50
N CYS A 438 -2.50 3.41 7.45
CA CYS A 438 -2.85 3.34 8.88
C CYS A 438 -3.99 4.31 9.22
N MET A 439 -5.12 3.78 9.68
CA MET A 439 -6.30 4.60 9.98
C MET A 439 -6.12 5.46 11.24
N VAL A 440 -5.26 5.06 12.17
CA VAL A 440 -4.92 5.85 13.36
C VAL A 440 -4.06 7.05 12.99
N ASP A 441 -3.08 6.87 12.10
CA ASP A 441 -2.23 7.96 11.62
C ASP A 441 -2.99 8.93 10.73
N MET A 442 -3.89 8.42 9.88
CA MET A 442 -4.79 9.27 9.10
C MET A 442 -5.70 10.13 9.97
N ALA A 443 -6.26 9.57 11.05
CA ALA A 443 -7.04 10.33 12.02
C ALA A 443 -6.18 11.40 12.72
N ARG A 444 -4.92 11.08 13.06
CA ARG A 444 -3.95 12.04 13.59
C ARG A 444 -3.69 13.19 12.60
N PHE A 445 -3.41 12.87 11.35
CA PHE A 445 -3.12 13.84 10.30
C PHE A 445 -4.25 14.84 10.09
N PHE A 446 -5.50 14.36 9.95
CA PHE A 446 -6.64 15.25 9.79
C PHE A 446 -6.93 16.09 11.04
N LEU A 447 -6.79 15.51 12.21
CA LEU A 447 -7.01 16.23 13.46
C LEU A 447 -5.93 17.30 13.73
N GLU A 448 -4.69 17.02 13.33
CA GLU A 448 -3.57 17.97 13.39
C GLU A 448 -3.87 19.19 12.51
N PHE A 449 -4.26 18.95 11.25
CA PHE A 449 -4.68 20.00 10.34
C PHE A 449 -5.81 20.87 10.93
N VAL A 450 -6.88 20.25 11.44
CA VAL A 450 -8.01 20.99 12.00
C VAL A 450 -7.62 21.77 13.28
N GLN A 451 -6.71 21.22 14.08
CA GLN A 451 -6.20 21.90 15.27
C GLN A 451 -5.38 23.13 14.90
N ASP A 452 -4.54 23.04 13.86
CA ASP A 452 -3.74 24.16 13.40
C ASP A 452 -4.60 25.26 12.75
N GLU A 453 -5.68 24.88 12.06
CA GLU A 453 -6.63 25.80 11.44
C GLU A 453 -7.70 26.36 12.39
N SER A 454 -7.69 25.96 13.63
CA SER A 454 -8.62 26.47 14.63
C SER A 454 -8.38 27.95 14.92
N CYS A 455 -9.43 28.79 14.82
CA CYS A 455 -9.33 30.21 15.17
C CYS A 455 -9.04 30.45 16.69
N GLY A 456 -9.14 29.42 17.53
CA GLY A 456 -8.88 29.46 18.95
C GLY A 456 -9.95 30.18 19.80
N LYS A 457 -11.09 30.59 19.22
CA LYS A 457 -12.11 31.38 19.90
C LYS A 457 -12.85 30.61 21.00
N CYS A 458 -13.36 29.41 20.67
CA CYS A 458 -14.15 28.63 21.60
C CYS A 458 -13.32 27.52 22.29
N PRO A 459 -13.43 27.35 23.63
CA PRO A 459 -12.67 26.35 24.38
C PRO A 459 -12.85 24.91 23.88
N PRO A 460 -14.06 24.43 23.51
CA PRO A 460 -14.22 23.05 23.06
C PRO A 460 -13.34 22.73 21.85
N CYS A 461 -13.31 23.59 20.84
CA CYS A 461 -12.44 23.42 19.68
C CYS A 461 -10.97 23.58 20.07
N ARG A 462 -10.57 24.75 20.66
CA ARG A 462 -9.16 25.05 20.95
C ARG A 462 -8.49 24.04 21.88
N ILE A 463 -9.17 23.63 22.95
CA ILE A 463 -8.59 22.71 23.95
C ILE A 463 -8.92 21.26 23.62
N GLY A 464 -10.16 20.99 23.20
CA GLY A 464 -10.63 19.63 22.94
C GLY A 464 -9.87 18.97 21.79
N THR A 465 -9.72 19.65 20.64
CA THR A 465 -8.96 19.10 19.51
C THR A 465 -7.49 18.86 19.88
N LYS A 466 -6.89 19.77 20.68
CA LYS A 466 -5.52 19.61 21.18
C LYS A 466 -5.37 18.37 22.07
N ARG A 467 -6.29 18.16 23.00
CA ARG A 467 -6.27 16.96 23.86
C ARG A 467 -6.49 15.67 23.08
N MET A 468 -7.41 15.69 22.12
CA MET A 468 -7.60 14.55 21.21
C MET A 468 -6.34 14.26 20.41
N LEU A 469 -5.69 15.28 19.83
CA LEU A 469 -4.46 15.13 19.05
C LEU A 469 -3.32 14.55 19.89
N GLU A 470 -3.16 14.98 21.16
CA GLU A 470 -2.18 14.42 22.07
C GLU A 470 -2.41 12.93 22.33
N ILE A 471 -3.68 12.51 22.50
CA ILE A 471 -4.03 11.11 22.71
C ILE A 471 -3.73 10.29 21.45
N VAL A 472 -4.20 10.71 20.27
CA VAL A 472 -3.95 9.97 19.02
C VAL A 472 -2.45 9.91 18.70
N THR A 473 -1.72 11.02 18.93
CA THR A 473 -0.27 11.07 18.72
C THR A 473 0.48 10.08 19.61
N ARG A 474 0.12 9.99 20.91
CA ARG A 474 0.76 9.01 21.79
C ARG A 474 0.39 7.57 21.41
N ILE A 475 -0.83 7.33 20.89
CA ILE A 475 -1.20 6.02 20.35
C ILE A 475 -0.30 5.65 19.16
N CYS A 476 -0.11 6.56 18.18
CA CYS A 476 0.82 6.35 17.05
C CYS A 476 2.28 6.16 17.49
N ARG A 477 2.66 6.70 18.65
CA ARG A 477 4.02 6.54 19.21
C ARG A 477 4.19 5.29 20.08
N GLY A 478 3.16 4.46 20.23
CA GLY A 478 3.21 3.28 21.10
C GLY A 478 3.04 3.58 22.59
N GLU A 479 2.71 4.80 22.94
CA GLU A 479 2.53 5.29 24.32
C GLU A 479 1.04 5.29 24.73
N GLY A 480 0.17 4.75 23.86
CA GLY A 480 -1.27 4.62 24.09
C GLY A 480 -1.58 3.76 25.31
N GLN A 481 -2.62 4.14 26.06
CA GLN A 481 -3.05 3.53 27.30
C GLN A 481 -4.46 2.94 27.17
N GLU A 482 -4.76 1.92 27.95
CA GLU A 482 -6.13 1.40 28.08
C GLU A 482 -7.08 2.54 28.49
N GLY A 483 -8.25 2.59 27.82
CA GLY A 483 -9.23 3.66 28.02
C GLY A 483 -9.03 4.89 27.13
N ASP A 484 -7.97 4.98 26.34
CA ASP A 484 -7.74 6.11 25.42
C ASP A 484 -8.80 6.19 24.32
N ILE A 485 -9.27 5.04 23.83
CA ILE A 485 -10.33 4.99 22.81
C ILE A 485 -11.63 5.60 23.35
N GLU A 486 -12.06 5.20 24.54
CA GLU A 486 -13.26 5.69 25.20
C GLU A 486 -13.14 7.20 25.50
N ARG A 487 -11.97 7.64 25.91
CA ARG A 487 -11.69 9.06 26.16
C ARG A 487 -11.72 9.89 24.87
N LEU A 488 -11.24 9.34 23.75
CA LEU A 488 -11.36 9.98 22.42
C LEU A 488 -12.81 10.11 21.98
N ILE A 489 -13.64 9.07 22.21
CA ILE A 489 -15.07 9.09 21.89
C ILE A 489 -15.79 10.15 22.75
N GLU A 490 -15.53 10.18 24.05
CA GLU A 490 -16.14 11.15 24.97
C GLU A 490 -15.77 12.59 24.59
N LEU A 491 -14.46 12.88 24.46
CA LEU A 491 -13.97 14.21 24.08
C LEU A 491 -14.48 14.62 22.69
N GLY A 492 -14.50 13.69 21.73
CA GLY A 492 -14.99 13.96 20.38
C GLY A 492 -16.46 14.39 20.39
N ASN A 493 -17.31 13.70 21.12
CA ASN A 493 -18.73 14.05 21.25
C ASN A 493 -18.91 15.42 21.95
N ILE A 494 -18.16 15.70 23.03
CA ILE A 494 -18.19 16.99 23.69
C ILE A 494 -17.80 18.12 22.74
N VAL A 495 -16.71 17.97 21.98
CA VAL A 495 -16.28 18.98 21.01
C VAL A 495 -17.33 19.18 19.92
N LYS A 496 -17.89 18.10 19.39
CA LYS A 496 -18.93 18.11 18.36
C LYS A 496 -20.18 18.88 18.82
N ASP A 497 -20.65 18.62 20.01
CA ASP A 497 -21.91 19.17 20.53
C ASP A 497 -21.80 20.62 21.07
N THR A 498 -20.58 21.04 21.43
CA THR A 498 -20.39 22.33 22.13
C THR A 498 -19.54 23.34 21.37
N ALA A 499 -18.92 22.98 20.25
CA ALA A 499 -18.16 23.93 19.45
C ALA A 499 -19.06 24.94 18.74
N LEU A 500 -18.56 26.19 18.62
CA LEU A 500 -19.32 27.32 18.10
C LEU A 500 -19.67 27.23 16.62
N CYS A 501 -18.80 26.70 15.78
CA CYS A 501 -18.94 26.68 14.33
C CYS A 501 -18.70 25.29 13.73
N GLY A 502 -19.00 25.14 12.45
CA GLY A 502 -18.87 23.89 11.71
C GLY A 502 -17.47 23.27 11.78
N LEU A 503 -16.38 24.06 11.74
CA LEU A 503 -15.02 23.55 11.87
C LEU A 503 -14.85 22.74 13.17
N GLY A 504 -15.19 23.33 14.32
CA GLY A 504 -15.07 22.62 15.59
C GLY A 504 -16.07 21.47 15.75
N GLN A 505 -17.31 21.63 15.24
CA GLN A 505 -18.35 20.59 15.30
C GLN A 505 -17.99 19.35 14.49
N THR A 506 -17.21 19.49 13.43
CA THR A 506 -16.82 18.38 12.53
C THR A 506 -15.38 17.89 12.76
N ALA A 507 -14.57 18.64 13.48
CA ALA A 507 -13.19 18.29 13.81
C ALA A 507 -12.99 16.86 14.34
N PRO A 508 -13.89 16.30 15.19
CA PRO A 508 -13.76 14.95 15.72
C PRO A 508 -14.13 13.85 14.73
N ASN A 509 -14.81 14.15 13.61
CA ASN A 509 -15.38 13.15 12.71
C ASN A 509 -14.34 12.14 12.19
N PRO A 510 -13.13 12.51 11.74
CA PRO A 510 -12.14 11.55 11.28
C PRO A 510 -11.75 10.55 12.38
N VAL A 511 -11.59 11.03 13.61
CA VAL A 511 -11.25 10.16 14.75
C VAL A 511 -12.43 9.24 15.10
N LEU A 512 -13.65 9.79 15.19
CA LEU A 512 -14.84 9.02 15.55
C LEU A 512 -15.20 7.98 14.50
N SER A 513 -15.09 8.32 13.20
CA SER A 513 -15.40 7.39 12.11
C SER A 513 -14.33 6.29 11.99
N THR A 514 -13.05 6.61 12.15
CA THR A 514 -11.98 5.59 12.15
C THR A 514 -12.07 4.67 13.37
N ILE A 515 -12.41 5.19 14.56
CA ILE A 515 -12.70 4.33 15.72
C ILE A 515 -13.92 3.43 15.45
N ARG A 516 -14.99 3.98 14.87
CA ARG A 516 -16.21 3.22 14.56
C ARG A 516 -15.94 2.03 13.64
N HIS A 517 -15.13 2.21 12.60
CA HIS A 517 -14.92 1.23 11.55
C HIS A 517 -13.61 0.43 11.71
N PHE A 518 -12.59 0.99 12.31
CA PHE A 518 -11.25 0.42 12.44
C PHE A 518 -10.74 0.39 13.88
N ARG A 519 -11.64 0.18 14.84
CA ARG A 519 -11.29 0.10 16.29
C ARG A 519 -10.16 -0.89 16.57
N HIS A 520 -10.12 -2.01 15.83
CA HIS A 520 -9.08 -3.02 15.96
C HIS A 520 -7.67 -2.47 15.70
N GLU A 521 -7.52 -1.48 14.81
CA GLU A 521 -6.21 -0.85 14.59
C GLU A 521 -5.77 -0.01 15.79
N TYR A 522 -6.68 0.71 16.43
CA TYR A 522 -6.40 1.44 17.69
C TYR A 522 -6.00 0.46 18.80
N GLU A 523 -6.72 -0.64 18.94
CA GLU A 523 -6.41 -1.67 19.94
C GLU A 523 -5.05 -2.32 19.67
N ALA A 524 -4.70 -2.59 18.42
CA ALA A 524 -3.38 -3.08 18.05
C ALA A 524 -2.26 -2.10 18.42
N HIS A 525 -2.45 -0.79 18.18
CA HIS A 525 -1.49 0.23 18.56
C HIS A 525 -1.34 0.35 20.09
N ILE A 526 -2.44 0.21 20.84
CA ILE A 526 -2.45 0.40 22.32
C ILE A 526 -1.96 -0.86 23.03
N ARG A 527 -2.54 -2.03 22.70
CA ARG A 527 -2.30 -3.29 23.41
C ARG A 527 -1.11 -4.05 22.86
N ASP A 528 -1.09 -4.23 21.52
CA ASP A 528 -0.10 -5.05 20.87
C ASP A 528 1.17 -4.27 20.53
N LYS A 529 1.17 -2.94 20.72
CA LYS A 529 2.27 -2.02 20.37
C LYS A 529 2.74 -2.21 18.93
N TYR A 530 1.80 -2.35 18.03
CA TYR A 530 2.00 -2.71 16.64
C TYR A 530 1.10 -1.89 15.70
N CYS A 531 1.66 -1.41 14.59
CA CYS A 531 0.92 -0.77 13.53
C CYS A 531 0.66 -1.78 12.40
N PRO A 532 -0.60 -2.21 12.15
CA PRO A 532 -0.90 -3.18 11.10
C PRO A 532 -0.44 -2.75 9.71
N SER A 533 -0.59 -1.48 9.40
CA SER A 533 -0.19 -0.88 8.11
C SER A 533 1.27 -0.43 8.05
N MET A 534 2.08 -0.69 9.07
CA MET A 534 3.50 -0.37 9.12
C MET A 534 3.88 1.11 8.85
N VAL A 535 2.99 2.03 9.21
CA VAL A 535 3.17 3.48 9.00
C VAL A 535 3.74 4.18 10.25
N CYS A 536 3.26 3.80 11.44
CA CYS A 536 3.66 4.43 12.69
C CYS A 536 5.07 3.98 13.10
N LYS A 537 6.07 4.82 12.83
CA LYS A 537 7.49 4.47 12.93
C LYS A 537 7.90 3.75 14.23
N ARG A 538 7.43 4.21 15.40
CA ARG A 538 7.75 3.59 16.70
C ARG A 538 7.03 2.26 16.96
N LEU A 539 6.06 1.92 16.14
CA LEU A 539 5.28 0.68 16.21
C LEU A 539 5.59 -0.27 15.05
N CYS A 540 6.49 0.15 14.16
CA CYS A 540 6.94 -0.67 13.05
C CYS A 540 8.33 -1.23 13.36
N PRO A 541 8.52 -2.54 13.22
CA PRO A 541 9.87 -3.09 13.22
C PRO A 541 10.65 -2.56 12.01
N ALA A 542 11.98 -2.51 12.12
CA ALA A 542 12.83 -2.22 10.98
C ALA A 542 12.52 -3.15 9.79
N PRO A 543 12.74 -2.72 8.52
CA PRO A 543 12.44 -3.56 7.35
C PRO A 543 13.08 -4.94 7.42
N CYS A 544 14.33 -5.06 7.91
CA CYS A 544 15.01 -6.33 8.11
C CYS A 544 14.31 -7.23 9.16
N GLN A 545 13.74 -6.66 10.21
CA GLN A 545 12.97 -7.39 11.21
C GLN A 545 11.58 -7.78 10.67
N ARG A 546 10.93 -6.88 9.95
CA ARG A 546 9.61 -7.10 9.33
C ARG A 546 9.63 -8.25 8.33
N ASN A 547 10.64 -8.28 7.46
CA ASN A 547 10.78 -9.30 6.43
C ASN A 547 11.43 -10.60 6.95
N CYS A 548 11.80 -10.65 8.22
CA CYS A 548 12.21 -11.89 8.86
C CYS A 548 10.96 -12.69 9.28
N PRO A 549 10.72 -13.93 8.76
CA PRO A 549 9.57 -14.74 9.18
C PRO A 549 9.43 -14.91 10.68
N ALA A 550 10.56 -15.05 11.40
CA ALA A 550 10.59 -15.18 12.87
C ALA A 550 10.65 -13.84 13.62
N GLY A 551 10.70 -12.70 12.92
CA GLY A 551 10.69 -11.37 13.54
C GLY A 551 11.94 -11.02 14.37
N VAL A 552 13.10 -11.59 14.06
CA VAL A 552 14.35 -11.39 14.82
C VAL A 552 14.76 -9.91 14.81
N ASP A 553 15.03 -9.35 15.99
CA ASP A 553 15.40 -7.95 16.16
C ASP A 553 16.85 -7.69 15.72
N ALA A 554 17.01 -7.50 14.39
CA ALA A 554 18.35 -7.30 13.81
C ALA A 554 19.01 -5.97 14.24
N PRO A 555 18.33 -4.81 14.28
CA PRO A 555 18.95 -3.57 14.72
C PRO A 555 19.56 -3.67 16.11
N SER A 556 18.84 -4.26 17.07
CA SER A 556 19.31 -4.37 18.46
C SER A 556 20.57 -5.22 18.58
N TYR A 557 20.63 -6.40 17.93
CA TYR A 557 21.86 -7.20 18.03
C TYR A 557 22.99 -6.63 17.18
N HIS A 558 22.74 -5.87 16.09
CA HIS A 558 23.77 -5.13 15.38
C HIS A 558 24.40 -4.05 16.27
N ALA A 559 23.58 -3.26 16.98
CA ALA A 559 24.08 -2.26 17.93
C ALA A 559 25.00 -2.90 18.98
N LEU A 560 24.59 -4.05 19.55
CA LEU A 560 25.38 -4.76 20.55
C LEU A 560 26.69 -5.32 19.97
N ILE A 561 26.68 -5.87 18.76
CA ILE A 561 27.90 -6.31 18.07
C ILE A 561 28.83 -5.11 17.83
N GLY A 562 28.29 -3.99 17.33
CA GLY A 562 29.05 -2.75 17.11
C GLY A 562 29.74 -2.19 18.36
N MET A 563 29.21 -2.52 19.53
CA MET A 563 29.77 -2.18 20.84
C MET A 563 30.67 -3.28 21.44
N GLY A 564 30.88 -4.42 20.77
CA GLY A 564 31.60 -5.57 21.30
C GLY A 564 30.89 -6.37 22.39
N ARG A 565 29.53 -6.21 22.53
CA ARG A 565 28.70 -6.89 23.53
C ARG A 565 28.07 -8.14 22.93
N PHE A 566 28.89 -9.11 22.55
CA PHE A 566 28.49 -10.27 21.76
C PHE A 566 27.55 -11.21 22.48
N ASP A 567 27.72 -11.44 23.80
CA ASP A 567 26.85 -12.30 24.62
C ASP A 567 25.41 -11.76 24.64
N GLU A 568 25.28 -10.45 24.84
CA GLU A 568 23.98 -9.80 24.85
C GLU A 568 23.33 -9.76 23.44
N ALA A 569 24.15 -9.67 22.40
CA ALA A 569 23.66 -9.78 21.02
C ALA A 569 23.08 -11.17 20.75
N LEU A 570 23.72 -12.22 21.24
CA LEU A 570 23.20 -13.59 21.17
C LEU A 570 21.90 -13.72 21.96
N ASP A 571 21.79 -13.15 23.15
CA ASP A 571 20.58 -13.16 23.96
C ASP A 571 19.39 -12.51 23.21
N VAL A 572 19.62 -11.40 22.49
CA VAL A 572 18.59 -10.76 21.65
C VAL A 572 18.11 -11.71 20.55
N ILE A 573 19.02 -12.36 19.84
CA ILE A 573 18.68 -13.31 18.79
C ILE A 573 17.88 -14.50 19.36
N LEU A 574 18.32 -15.05 20.50
CA LEU A 574 17.69 -16.19 21.16
C LEU A 574 16.28 -15.88 21.70
N GLN A 575 15.86 -14.62 21.78
CA GLN A 575 14.48 -14.32 22.13
C GLN A 575 13.49 -14.88 21.08
N ASP A 576 13.83 -14.72 19.81
CA ASP A 576 12.95 -15.06 18.69
C ASP A 576 13.43 -16.30 17.91
N ASN A 577 14.72 -16.55 17.88
CA ASN A 577 15.33 -17.60 17.07
C ASN A 577 16.13 -18.60 17.93
N PRO A 578 15.63 -19.83 18.16
CA PRO A 578 16.38 -20.84 18.92
C PRO A 578 17.56 -21.45 18.16
N PHE A 579 17.69 -21.19 16.86
CA PHE A 579 18.68 -21.78 15.96
C PHE A 579 19.56 -20.70 15.29
N PRO A 580 20.27 -19.81 16.05
CA PRO A 580 21.06 -18.73 15.47
C PRO A 580 22.22 -19.23 14.60
N GLY A 581 22.90 -20.31 14.98
CA GLY A 581 23.99 -20.89 14.22
C GLY A 581 23.52 -21.60 12.95
N VAL A 582 22.39 -22.28 13.01
CA VAL A 582 21.72 -22.87 11.83
C VAL A 582 21.30 -21.77 10.86
N CYS A 583 20.54 -20.77 11.35
CA CYS A 583 20.08 -19.66 10.51
C CYS A 583 21.21 -18.78 9.98
N GLY A 584 22.32 -18.67 10.72
CA GLY A 584 23.51 -17.98 10.25
C GLY A 584 24.19 -18.66 9.04
N ARG A 585 23.81 -19.92 8.74
CA ARG A 585 24.31 -20.73 7.60
C ARG A 585 23.31 -20.97 6.49
N LEU A 586 22.03 -21.15 6.84
CA LEU A 586 21.02 -21.65 5.90
C LEU A 586 19.91 -20.65 5.57
N CYS A 587 19.84 -19.50 6.26
CA CYS A 587 18.77 -18.54 6.03
C CYS A 587 18.88 -17.89 4.64
N PRO A 588 17.80 -17.75 3.86
CA PRO A 588 17.79 -17.14 2.52
C PRO A 588 17.90 -15.60 2.52
N ARG A 589 18.07 -14.97 3.70
CA ARG A 589 18.42 -13.53 3.85
C ARG A 589 17.35 -12.52 3.42
N ALA A 590 16.07 -12.86 3.41
CA ALA A 590 15.01 -11.91 3.08
C ALA A 590 15.08 -10.57 3.85
N CYS A 591 15.74 -10.54 5.00
CA CYS A 591 16.03 -9.32 5.76
C CYS A 591 17.08 -8.42 5.08
N GLU A 592 18.06 -8.99 4.35
CA GLU A 592 19.08 -8.26 3.61
C GLU A 592 18.51 -7.68 2.32
N ASP A 593 17.66 -8.43 1.61
CA ASP A 593 16.98 -7.99 0.38
C ASP A 593 16.10 -6.75 0.62
N ASN A 594 15.66 -6.54 1.86
CA ASN A 594 14.82 -5.41 2.26
C ASN A 594 15.55 -4.41 3.18
N CYS A 595 16.86 -4.43 3.20
CA CYS A 595 17.66 -3.49 3.99
C CYS A 595 17.67 -2.11 3.32
N ARG A 596 17.27 -1.05 4.03
CA ARG A 596 17.27 0.33 3.50
C ARG A 596 18.65 0.81 3.07
N LEU A 597 19.72 0.33 3.70
CA LEU A 597 21.06 0.65 3.25
C LEU A 597 21.32 0.17 1.81
N GLY A 598 20.65 -0.91 1.37
CA GLY A 598 20.71 -1.43 0.01
C GLY A 598 20.19 -0.48 -1.08
N GLU A 599 19.50 0.61 -0.71
CA GLU A 599 19.06 1.65 -1.66
C GLU A 599 20.21 2.57 -2.09
N THR A 600 21.29 2.66 -1.29
CA THR A 600 22.41 3.58 -1.52
C THR A 600 23.79 2.92 -1.49
N ASP A 601 23.91 1.75 -0.84
CA ASP A 601 25.14 0.95 -0.70
C ASP A 601 24.75 -0.54 -0.60
N ASP A 602 25.70 -1.45 -0.40
CA ASP A 602 25.40 -2.86 -0.13
C ASP A 602 24.61 -3.02 1.18
N PRO A 603 23.58 -3.89 1.24
CA PRO A 603 22.85 -4.15 2.48
C PRO A 603 23.75 -4.71 3.58
N VAL A 604 23.38 -4.51 4.85
CA VAL A 604 24.10 -5.08 5.99
C VAL A 604 24.10 -6.61 5.93
N ALA A 605 25.23 -7.25 6.16
CA ALA A 605 25.39 -8.72 6.16
C ALA A 605 24.78 -9.38 7.41
N VAL A 606 23.45 -9.29 7.54
CA VAL A 606 22.66 -9.68 8.71
C VAL A 606 22.85 -11.16 9.08
N ARG A 607 22.88 -12.05 8.06
CA ARG A 607 23.11 -13.48 8.24
C ARG A 607 24.51 -13.76 8.79
N SER A 608 25.54 -13.13 8.21
CA SER A 608 26.92 -13.34 8.60
C SER A 608 27.22 -12.79 10.00
N LEU A 609 26.61 -11.66 10.38
CA LEU A 609 26.67 -11.15 11.76
C LEU A 609 26.01 -12.10 12.77
N LYS A 610 24.87 -12.67 12.44
CA LYS A 610 24.19 -13.68 13.28
C LYS A 610 25.07 -14.92 13.45
N ARG A 611 25.68 -15.41 12.36
CA ARG A 611 26.62 -16.53 12.40
C ARG A 611 27.83 -16.22 13.29
N PHE A 612 28.42 -15.05 13.12
CA PHE A 612 29.56 -14.61 13.93
C PHE A 612 29.26 -14.73 15.42
N VAL A 613 28.15 -14.16 15.87
CA VAL A 613 27.76 -14.20 17.30
C VAL A 613 27.53 -15.61 17.79
N ALA A 614 26.83 -16.44 17.00
CA ALA A 614 26.55 -17.85 17.35
C ALA A 614 27.84 -18.70 17.39
N ASP A 615 28.86 -18.40 16.57
CA ASP A 615 30.12 -19.09 16.53
C ASP A 615 31.13 -18.53 17.55
N TYR A 616 31.07 -17.23 17.88
CA TYR A 616 31.95 -16.58 18.87
C TYR A 616 31.86 -17.29 20.22
N GLU A 617 30.66 -17.68 20.62
CA GLU A 617 30.35 -18.40 21.83
C GLU A 617 30.71 -19.91 21.78
N ARG A 618 31.15 -20.43 20.63
CA ARG A 618 31.44 -21.86 20.45
C ARG A 618 32.41 -22.45 21.48
N GLY A 619 33.30 -21.61 22.07
CA GLY A 619 34.20 -21.98 23.15
C GLY A 619 33.77 -21.57 24.57
N ARG A 620 32.72 -20.72 24.67
CA ARG A 620 32.29 -20.13 25.94
C ARG A 620 30.83 -20.37 26.28
N TRP A 621 30.05 -20.95 25.32
CA TRP A 621 28.62 -21.10 25.46
C TRP A 621 28.30 -21.93 26.72
N LYS A 622 27.88 -21.24 27.75
CA LYS A 622 27.15 -21.83 28.83
C LYS A 622 25.68 -21.71 28.46
N PRO A 623 24.92 -22.82 28.39
CA PRO A 623 23.48 -22.69 28.28
C PRO A 623 23.03 -21.80 29.45
N ALA A 624 22.65 -20.58 29.17
CA ALA A 624 22.06 -19.65 30.14
C ALA A 624 20.64 -20.08 30.54
N THR A 625 20.30 -21.30 30.26
CA THR A 625 18.98 -21.86 30.51
C THR A 625 19.03 -22.74 31.76
N ALA A 626 18.86 -22.09 32.91
CA ALA A 626 18.30 -22.81 34.05
C ALA A 626 17.00 -23.48 33.59
N PRO A 627 16.73 -24.73 34.05
CA PRO A 627 15.45 -25.37 33.74
C PRO A 627 14.29 -24.45 34.05
N VAL A 628 13.42 -24.22 33.08
CA VAL A 628 12.22 -23.40 33.28
C VAL A 628 11.30 -24.17 34.24
N GLU A 629 10.82 -23.51 35.29
CA GLU A 629 9.90 -24.11 36.25
C GLU A 629 8.59 -24.51 35.58
N THR A 630 8.06 -25.66 35.90
CA THR A 630 6.75 -26.15 35.45
C THR A 630 5.67 -25.47 36.30
N THR A 631 5.02 -24.47 35.79
CA THR A 631 3.97 -23.70 36.48
C THR A 631 2.57 -24.07 36.04
N ARG A 632 2.43 -24.91 35.01
CA ARG A 632 1.17 -25.36 34.42
C ARG A 632 1.06 -26.88 34.45
N THR A 633 -0.17 -27.37 34.43
CA THR A 633 -0.45 -28.81 34.56
C THR A 633 -0.81 -29.47 33.23
N GLU A 634 -1.19 -28.69 32.25
CA GLU A 634 -1.63 -29.16 30.94
C GLU A 634 -0.43 -29.71 30.15
N LYS A 635 -0.45 -31.00 29.86
CA LYS A 635 0.59 -31.68 29.08
C LYS A 635 0.43 -31.45 27.58
N ILE A 636 1.53 -31.18 26.91
CA ILE A 636 1.56 -30.94 25.46
C ILE A 636 2.47 -31.97 24.80
N ALA A 637 1.95 -32.64 23.76
CA ALA A 637 2.73 -33.54 22.92
C ALA A 637 3.06 -32.81 21.59
N ILE A 638 4.31 -32.92 21.16
CA ILE A 638 4.76 -32.45 19.86
C ILE A 638 5.32 -33.61 19.07
N ILE A 639 4.87 -33.82 17.84
CA ILE A 639 5.27 -34.91 16.97
C ILE A 639 6.20 -34.39 15.91
N GLY A 640 7.48 -34.70 16.01
CA GLY A 640 8.59 -34.26 15.16
C GLY A 640 9.52 -33.28 15.85
N ALA A 641 10.80 -33.63 15.92
CA ALA A 641 11.88 -32.81 16.49
C ALA A 641 12.63 -31.98 15.40
N GLY A 642 11.92 -31.47 14.39
CA GLY A 642 12.42 -30.52 13.43
C GLY A 642 12.36 -29.07 13.95
N PRO A 643 12.79 -28.07 13.16
CA PRO A 643 12.82 -26.66 13.58
C PRO A 643 11.47 -26.14 14.10
N ALA A 644 10.36 -26.48 13.45
CA ALA A 644 9.03 -26.05 13.87
C ALA A 644 8.64 -26.66 15.23
N GLY A 645 8.80 -27.99 15.38
CA GLY A 645 8.45 -28.69 16.64
C GLY A 645 9.31 -28.23 17.81
N LEU A 646 10.63 -28.12 17.62
CA LEU A 646 11.55 -27.69 18.66
C LEU A 646 11.35 -26.24 19.07
N THR A 647 11.02 -25.34 18.12
CA THR A 647 10.68 -23.95 18.43
C THR A 647 9.41 -23.87 19.26
N ALA A 648 8.35 -24.59 18.85
CA ALA A 648 7.11 -24.65 19.61
C ALA A 648 7.33 -25.22 21.02
N ALA A 649 8.15 -26.26 21.13
CA ALA A 649 8.50 -26.88 22.42
C ALA A 649 9.18 -25.89 23.36
N ARG A 650 10.18 -25.16 22.86
CA ARG A 650 10.87 -24.11 23.61
C ARG A 650 9.90 -23.04 24.11
N ASP A 651 9.08 -22.48 23.23
CA ASP A 651 8.22 -21.36 23.56
C ASP A 651 7.10 -21.79 24.53
N LEU A 652 6.51 -22.97 24.35
CA LEU A 652 5.54 -23.52 25.29
C LEU A 652 6.17 -23.86 26.65
N ARG A 653 7.43 -24.31 26.67
CA ARG A 653 8.17 -24.54 27.91
C ARG A 653 8.43 -23.22 28.65
N ARG A 654 8.75 -22.14 27.93
CA ARG A 654 8.87 -20.79 28.50
C ARG A 654 7.56 -20.32 29.16
N GLU A 655 6.41 -20.73 28.62
CA GLU A 655 5.09 -20.47 29.20
C GLU A 655 4.77 -21.37 30.40
N GLY A 656 5.69 -22.25 30.80
CA GLY A 656 5.58 -23.13 32.00
C GLY A 656 4.86 -24.44 31.75
N TYR A 657 4.57 -24.83 30.52
CA TYR A 657 3.94 -26.15 30.23
C TYR A 657 4.93 -27.31 30.30
N PRO A 658 4.49 -28.51 30.76
CA PRO A 658 5.22 -29.74 30.53
C PRO A 658 5.07 -30.19 29.08
N VAL A 659 6.21 -30.23 28.35
CA VAL A 659 6.24 -30.48 26.89
C VAL A 659 7.08 -31.73 26.62
N THR A 660 6.51 -32.68 25.85
CA THR A 660 7.20 -33.86 25.34
C THR A 660 7.21 -33.83 23.82
N VAL A 661 8.39 -33.95 23.21
CA VAL A 661 8.59 -34.08 21.77
C VAL A 661 8.87 -35.53 21.42
N PHE A 662 8.10 -36.11 20.51
CA PHE A 662 8.30 -37.44 19.96
C PHE A 662 8.98 -37.39 18.61
N GLU A 663 10.12 -38.05 18.46
CA GLU A 663 10.91 -38.12 17.25
C GLU A 663 11.06 -39.55 16.76
N ALA A 664 10.80 -39.76 15.49
CA ALA A 664 10.83 -41.09 14.86
C ALA A 664 12.25 -41.69 14.73
N THR A 665 13.26 -40.80 14.64
CA THR A 665 14.65 -41.19 14.47
C THR A 665 15.43 -41.04 15.79
N SER A 666 16.67 -41.58 15.81
CA SER A 666 17.57 -41.44 16.97
C SER A 666 18.17 -40.06 17.14
N LEU A 667 17.98 -39.16 16.16
CA LEU A 667 18.61 -37.82 16.09
C LEU A 667 17.55 -36.72 16.00
N ALA A 668 17.48 -35.87 17.00
CA ALA A 668 16.66 -34.68 16.95
C ALA A 668 17.31 -33.61 16.04
N GLY A 669 16.47 -32.73 15.42
CA GLY A 669 16.91 -31.71 14.50
C GLY A 669 16.28 -31.86 13.10
N GLY A 670 15.57 -32.93 12.83
CA GLY A 670 14.90 -33.18 11.55
C GLY A 670 15.85 -33.16 10.35
N MET A 671 15.45 -32.55 9.25
CA MET A 671 16.24 -32.47 8.02
C MET A 671 17.59 -31.76 8.21
N LEU A 672 17.69 -30.81 9.14
CA LEU A 672 18.95 -30.12 9.47
C LEU A 672 20.04 -31.11 9.92
N ARG A 673 19.66 -32.08 10.72
CA ARG A 673 20.57 -33.08 11.28
C ARG A 673 20.74 -34.31 10.41
N GLN A 674 19.79 -34.59 9.53
CA GLN A 674 19.74 -35.83 8.76
C GLN A 674 20.15 -35.67 7.31
N SER A 675 19.96 -34.52 6.69
CA SER A 675 20.15 -34.35 5.23
C SER A 675 21.08 -33.21 4.83
N VAL A 676 21.14 -32.10 5.59
CA VAL A 676 22.04 -31.01 5.25
C VAL A 676 23.51 -31.45 5.44
N PRO A 677 24.39 -31.33 4.42
CA PRO A 677 25.77 -31.80 4.52
C PRO A 677 26.60 -31.04 5.56
N ASP A 678 27.58 -31.74 6.18
CA ASP A 678 28.44 -31.15 7.23
C ASP A 678 29.29 -29.98 6.73
N PHE A 679 29.66 -29.96 5.44
CA PHE A 679 30.41 -28.85 4.88
C PHE A 679 29.59 -27.54 4.81
N ARG A 680 28.28 -27.62 4.90
CA ARG A 680 27.35 -26.49 4.96
C ARG A 680 26.81 -26.21 6.35
N LEU A 681 26.44 -27.28 7.08
CA LEU A 681 25.93 -27.20 8.44
C LEU A 681 26.53 -28.34 9.29
N PRO A 682 27.59 -28.05 10.09
CA PRO A 682 28.18 -29.05 10.99
C PRO A 682 27.14 -29.61 11.98
N ALA A 683 27.13 -30.92 12.14
CA ALA A 683 26.21 -31.64 13.02
C ALA A 683 26.20 -31.08 14.45
N GLU A 684 27.37 -30.73 14.97
CA GLU A 684 27.57 -30.17 16.31
C GLU A 684 26.83 -28.85 16.56
N VAL A 685 26.56 -28.06 15.50
CA VAL A 685 25.79 -26.81 15.62
C VAL A 685 24.33 -27.16 15.94
N VAL A 686 23.74 -28.11 15.21
CA VAL A 686 22.36 -28.54 15.44
C VAL A 686 22.22 -29.24 16.80
N ASP A 687 23.16 -30.10 17.13
CA ASP A 687 23.15 -30.85 18.39
C ASP A 687 23.22 -29.91 19.61
N ARG A 688 24.07 -28.87 19.56
CA ARG A 688 24.20 -27.84 20.61
C ARG A 688 22.91 -27.05 20.79
N GLU A 689 22.32 -26.55 19.70
CA GLU A 689 21.10 -25.73 19.76
C GLU A 689 19.88 -26.57 20.19
N THR A 690 19.83 -27.83 19.81
CA THR A 690 18.82 -28.78 20.29
C THR A 690 19.01 -29.12 21.78
N GLN A 691 20.27 -29.26 22.23
CA GLN A 691 20.59 -29.56 23.65
C GLN A 691 20.16 -28.40 24.55
N ALA A 692 20.31 -27.14 24.08
CA ALA A 692 19.82 -25.95 24.79
C ALA A 692 18.31 -26.02 25.08
N ILE A 693 17.54 -26.56 24.15
CA ILE A 693 16.08 -26.72 24.32
C ILE A 693 15.79 -27.84 25.36
N ARG A 694 16.56 -28.91 25.35
CA ARG A 694 16.47 -29.97 26.38
C ARG A 694 16.79 -29.45 27.78
N ASP A 695 17.84 -28.66 27.90
CA ASP A 695 18.29 -28.09 29.17
C ASP A 695 17.25 -27.18 29.82
N MET A 696 16.34 -26.59 29.01
CA MET A 696 15.18 -25.83 29.50
C MET A 696 14.11 -26.75 30.16
N GLY A 697 14.24 -28.09 30.07
CA GLY A 697 13.29 -29.03 30.62
C GLY A 697 12.26 -29.53 29.61
N VAL A 698 12.56 -29.46 28.32
CA VAL A 698 11.77 -30.15 27.26
C VAL A 698 12.18 -31.61 27.21
N ASP A 699 11.22 -32.54 27.34
CA ASP A 699 11.47 -33.97 27.17
C ASP A 699 11.45 -34.34 25.69
N ILE A 700 12.58 -34.81 25.12
CA ILE A 700 12.70 -35.22 23.72
C ILE A 700 12.92 -36.74 23.68
N VAL A 701 11.91 -37.47 23.27
CA VAL A 701 11.88 -38.94 23.18
C VAL A 701 12.16 -39.36 21.73
N THR A 702 13.33 -39.90 21.47
CA THR A 702 13.75 -40.40 20.15
C THR A 702 13.37 -41.86 19.94
N ASP A 703 13.45 -42.34 18.70
CA ASP A 703 13.13 -43.70 18.27
C ASP A 703 11.67 -44.10 18.55
N VAL A 704 10.74 -43.13 18.51
CA VAL A 704 9.30 -43.34 18.69
C VAL A 704 8.53 -42.78 17.50
N THR A 705 7.98 -43.65 16.67
CA THR A 705 7.18 -43.28 15.50
C THR A 705 5.71 -43.21 15.88
N VAL A 706 5.14 -42.00 15.96
CA VAL A 706 3.71 -41.84 16.19
C VAL A 706 2.93 -42.34 14.97
N GLY A 707 1.85 -43.07 15.20
CA GLY A 707 1.11 -43.79 14.16
C GLY A 707 1.57 -45.24 13.98
N LYS A 708 2.71 -45.63 14.61
CA LYS A 708 3.21 -47.00 14.60
C LYS A 708 3.43 -47.54 16.03
N ASP A 709 4.29 -46.89 16.82
CA ASP A 709 4.65 -47.34 18.18
C ASP A 709 3.67 -46.78 19.22
N ILE A 710 3.11 -45.59 18.97
CA ILE A 710 2.07 -44.94 19.78
C ILE A 710 1.17 -44.14 18.83
N THR A 711 -0.13 -44.06 19.13
CA THR A 711 -1.09 -43.29 18.30
C THR A 711 -1.45 -41.95 18.93
N ILE A 712 -2.03 -41.05 18.15
CA ILE A 712 -2.59 -39.76 18.64
C ILE A 712 -3.64 -40.05 19.72
N ASN A 713 -4.45 -41.09 19.57
CA ASN A 713 -5.45 -41.50 20.57
C ASN A 713 -4.79 -41.97 21.88
N ASP A 714 -3.65 -42.63 21.80
CA ASP A 714 -2.93 -43.08 23.00
C ASP A 714 -2.27 -41.86 23.70
N LEU A 715 -1.75 -40.89 22.98
CA LEU A 715 -1.27 -39.63 23.57
C LEU A 715 -2.37 -38.93 24.38
N ARG A 716 -3.61 -38.90 23.88
CA ARG A 716 -4.75 -38.36 24.64
C ARG A 716 -5.05 -39.18 25.91
N LYS A 717 -5.02 -40.51 25.84
CA LYS A 717 -5.19 -41.35 27.01
C LYS A 717 -4.09 -41.14 28.07
N HIS A 718 -2.87 -40.76 27.64
CA HIS A 718 -1.78 -40.41 28.55
C HIS A 718 -1.90 -38.98 29.11
N GLY A 719 -3.00 -38.26 28.81
CA GLY A 719 -3.34 -36.96 29.40
C GLY A 719 -2.75 -35.77 28.68
N TYR A 720 -2.29 -35.90 27.42
CA TYR A 720 -1.90 -34.75 26.61
C TYR A 720 -3.15 -34.01 26.13
N GLN A 721 -3.25 -32.74 26.50
CA GLN A 721 -4.42 -31.89 26.24
C GLN A 721 -4.31 -31.12 24.91
N ALA A 722 -3.10 -30.91 24.42
CA ALA A 722 -2.83 -30.39 23.10
C ALA A 722 -1.75 -31.23 22.41
N ILE A 723 -1.92 -31.44 21.10
CA ILE A 723 -1.02 -32.23 20.27
C ILE A 723 -0.67 -31.43 19.05
N LEU A 724 0.62 -31.21 18.80
CA LEU A 724 1.13 -30.50 17.61
C LEU A 724 1.77 -31.51 16.65
N ILE A 725 1.32 -31.56 15.40
CA ILE A 725 1.90 -32.35 14.33
C ILE A 725 2.88 -31.45 13.55
N ALA A 726 4.19 -31.76 13.64
CA ALA A 726 5.28 -31.00 13.03
C ALA A 726 6.32 -31.92 12.35
N VAL A 727 5.82 -32.95 11.63
CA VAL A 727 6.64 -34.01 11.03
C VAL A 727 7.42 -33.61 9.78
N GLY A 728 7.21 -32.40 9.28
CA GLY A 728 7.85 -31.90 8.07
C GLY A 728 7.34 -32.56 6.77
N ALA A 729 8.10 -32.41 5.67
CA ALA A 729 7.85 -33.03 4.38
C ALA A 729 9.13 -33.74 3.93
N GLN A 730 9.30 -35.02 4.34
CA GLN A 730 10.56 -35.75 4.15
C GLN A 730 10.44 -36.88 3.09
N LYS A 731 9.23 -37.17 2.63
CA LYS A 731 9.01 -38.25 1.67
C LYS A 731 9.19 -37.69 0.25
N PRO A 732 10.14 -38.27 -0.53
CA PRO A 732 10.36 -37.79 -1.88
C PRO A 732 9.20 -38.15 -2.81
N VAL A 733 8.80 -37.19 -3.64
CA VAL A 733 7.90 -37.43 -4.76
C VAL A 733 8.70 -37.99 -5.93
N ALA A 734 8.28 -39.15 -6.44
CA ALA A 734 8.97 -39.80 -7.56
C ALA A 734 8.92 -38.93 -8.82
N PRO A 735 10.04 -38.72 -9.52
CA PRO A 735 10.03 -37.92 -10.74
C PRO A 735 9.25 -38.65 -11.85
N VAL A 736 8.36 -37.93 -12.51
CA VAL A 736 7.58 -38.45 -13.66
C VAL A 736 8.41 -38.28 -14.94
N LEU A 737 9.39 -39.12 -15.15
CA LEU A 737 10.23 -39.13 -16.37
C LEU A 737 10.31 -40.52 -16.96
N PRO A 738 10.17 -40.68 -18.32
CA PRO A 738 10.39 -41.93 -18.96
C PRO A 738 11.77 -42.52 -18.64
N GLY A 739 11.85 -43.80 -18.35
CA GLY A 739 13.10 -44.53 -18.08
C GLY A 739 13.61 -44.48 -16.63
N VAL A 740 12.92 -43.86 -15.67
CA VAL A 740 13.32 -43.76 -14.24
C VAL A 740 13.01 -45.04 -13.45
N ASN A 741 12.49 -46.09 -13.97
CA ASN A 741 11.99 -47.28 -13.31
C ASN A 741 12.93 -47.83 -12.24
N GLY A 742 12.81 -47.40 -10.97
CA GLY A 742 13.32 -48.07 -9.74
C GLY A 742 14.81 -48.53 -9.70
N ALA A 743 15.64 -48.05 -10.65
CA ALA A 743 17.01 -48.48 -10.79
C ALA A 743 17.94 -47.85 -9.75
N ALA A 744 18.85 -48.63 -9.19
CA ALA A 744 19.85 -48.20 -8.20
C ALA A 744 20.75 -47.03 -8.64
N SER A 745 20.73 -46.68 -9.93
CA SER A 745 21.43 -45.53 -10.52
C SER A 745 20.62 -44.23 -10.59
N CYS A 746 19.33 -44.24 -10.18
CA CYS A 746 18.45 -43.07 -10.08
C CYS A 746 18.11 -42.86 -8.62
N LEU A 747 18.68 -41.81 -8.03
CA LEU A 747 18.58 -41.53 -6.60
C LEU A 747 17.69 -40.30 -6.36
N ASN A 748 17.01 -40.24 -5.22
CA ASN A 748 16.46 -38.99 -4.71
C ASN A 748 17.54 -38.22 -3.94
N ALA A 749 17.57 -36.89 -4.09
CA ALA A 749 18.60 -36.06 -3.48
C ALA A 749 18.57 -36.09 -1.94
N CYS A 750 17.38 -36.09 -1.32
CA CYS A 750 17.27 -36.09 0.14
C CYS A 750 17.72 -37.47 0.73
N ASP A 751 17.33 -38.56 0.08
CA ASP A 751 17.76 -39.91 0.51
C ASP A 751 19.27 -40.08 0.31
N PHE A 752 19.81 -39.59 -0.82
CA PHE A 752 21.24 -39.61 -1.11
C PHE A 752 22.03 -38.84 -0.03
N LEU A 753 21.61 -37.61 0.28
CA LEU A 753 22.24 -36.76 1.30
C LEU A 753 22.15 -37.40 2.67
N LYS A 754 21.00 -37.97 3.00
CA LYS A 754 20.78 -38.70 4.26
C LYS A 754 21.68 -39.94 4.38
N GLU A 755 21.86 -40.71 3.33
CA GLU A 755 22.78 -41.87 3.32
C GLU A 755 24.21 -41.43 3.56
N VAL A 756 24.63 -40.31 2.95
CA VAL A 756 25.99 -39.77 3.15
C VAL A 756 26.16 -39.23 4.56
N LYS A 757 25.25 -38.42 5.05
CA LYS A 757 25.28 -37.85 6.39
C LYS A 757 25.32 -38.88 7.49
N LEU A 758 24.65 -40.03 7.29
CA LEU A 758 24.61 -41.15 8.23
C LEU A 758 25.77 -42.16 8.00
N GLY A 759 26.73 -41.83 7.13
CA GLY A 759 27.89 -42.72 6.87
C GLY A 759 27.57 -43.98 6.07
N LYS A 760 26.34 -44.16 5.57
CA LYS A 760 25.93 -45.33 4.80
C LYS A 760 26.47 -45.35 3.36
N ARG A 761 26.80 -44.14 2.82
CA ARG A 761 27.42 -44.00 1.50
C ARG A 761 28.67 -43.14 1.62
N THR A 762 29.81 -43.75 1.30
CA THR A 762 31.13 -43.12 1.46
C THR A 762 31.89 -42.89 0.15
N ARG A 763 31.34 -43.41 -0.96
CA ARG A 763 31.93 -43.27 -2.29
C ARG A 763 30.85 -43.22 -3.38
N LEU A 764 31.17 -42.46 -4.43
CA LEU A 764 30.37 -42.36 -5.64
C LEU A 764 31.32 -42.37 -6.84
N SER A 765 31.03 -43.18 -7.85
CA SER A 765 31.91 -43.27 -9.03
C SER A 765 31.17 -43.05 -10.32
N GLY A 766 31.88 -42.59 -11.34
CA GLY A 766 31.32 -42.31 -12.66
C GLY A 766 30.79 -40.89 -12.81
N GLU A 767 30.14 -40.63 -13.92
CA GLU A 767 29.53 -39.35 -14.26
C GLU A 767 28.20 -39.18 -13.54
N VAL A 768 28.02 -38.08 -12.83
CA VAL A 768 26.84 -37.78 -12.04
C VAL A 768 26.12 -36.56 -12.63
N LEU A 769 24.80 -36.66 -12.83
CA LEU A 769 23.96 -35.50 -13.09
C LEU A 769 22.95 -35.35 -11.97
N VAL A 770 22.78 -34.10 -11.48
CA VAL A 770 21.78 -33.72 -10.51
C VAL A 770 20.74 -32.86 -11.23
N ALA A 771 19.48 -33.31 -11.22
CA ALA A 771 18.39 -32.60 -11.86
C ALA A 771 17.54 -31.86 -10.81
N GLY A 772 17.46 -30.54 -10.94
CA GLY A 772 16.69 -29.65 -10.06
C GLY A 772 17.36 -28.30 -9.82
N CYS A 773 16.58 -27.33 -9.32
CA CYS A 773 17.02 -25.95 -9.09
C CYS A 773 16.78 -25.52 -7.62
N SER A 774 17.12 -26.37 -6.65
CA SER A 774 16.97 -26.11 -5.20
C SER A 774 18.33 -26.21 -4.50
N TYR A 775 18.42 -25.62 -3.31
CA TYR A 775 19.62 -25.81 -2.46
C TYR A 775 19.93 -27.29 -2.20
N THR A 776 18.91 -28.16 -2.13
CA THR A 776 19.10 -29.61 -2.03
C THR A 776 19.82 -30.17 -3.28
N ALA A 777 19.55 -29.61 -4.48
CA ALA A 777 20.24 -30.03 -5.69
C ALA A 777 21.72 -29.60 -5.67
N LEU A 778 21.99 -28.37 -5.26
CA LEU A 778 23.36 -27.84 -5.13
C LEU A 778 24.16 -28.63 -4.09
N ASP A 779 23.56 -28.90 -2.95
CA ASP A 779 24.15 -29.72 -1.87
C ASP A 779 24.43 -31.15 -2.35
N ALA A 780 23.54 -31.76 -3.12
CA ALA A 780 23.74 -33.09 -3.68
C ALA A 780 24.88 -33.10 -4.71
N ALA A 781 24.99 -32.07 -5.58
CA ALA A 781 26.07 -31.96 -6.56
C ALA A 781 27.43 -31.80 -5.87
N ARG A 782 27.55 -30.87 -4.91
CA ARG A 782 28.77 -30.64 -4.14
C ARG A 782 29.16 -31.87 -3.31
N THR A 783 28.17 -32.60 -2.78
CA THR A 783 28.37 -33.87 -2.08
C THR A 783 28.89 -34.97 -3.02
N ALA A 784 28.36 -35.05 -4.24
CA ALA A 784 28.82 -36.04 -5.24
C ALA A 784 30.30 -35.84 -5.61
N VAL A 785 30.74 -34.58 -5.77
CA VAL A 785 32.16 -34.22 -5.97
C VAL A 785 33.03 -34.76 -4.84
N ARG A 786 32.63 -34.51 -3.57
CA ARG A 786 33.40 -34.95 -2.38
C ARG A 786 33.46 -36.47 -2.23
N LEU A 787 32.50 -37.19 -2.76
CA LEU A 787 32.49 -38.66 -2.77
C LEU A 787 33.34 -39.26 -3.91
N GLY A 788 33.96 -38.45 -4.75
CA GLY A 788 34.92 -38.87 -5.77
C GLY A 788 34.30 -39.27 -7.12
N CYS A 789 33.17 -38.68 -7.53
CA CYS A 789 32.64 -38.86 -8.89
C CYS A 789 33.63 -38.32 -9.95
N THR A 790 33.57 -38.87 -11.16
CA THR A 790 34.47 -38.49 -12.25
C THR A 790 34.13 -37.09 -12.80
N SER A 791 32.86 -36.76 -12.86
CA SER A 791 32.33 -35.45 -13.19
C SER A 791 30.94 -35.27 -12.57
N CYS A 792 30.57 -34.03 -12.25
CA CYS A 792 29.26 -33.72 -11.71
C CYS A 792 28.64 -32.54 -12.46
N GLY A 793 27.39 -32.69 -12.91
CA GLY A 793 26.61 -31.66 -13.57
C GLY A 793 25.31 -31.36 -12.84
N LEU A 794 24.96 -30.08 -12.72
CA LEU A 794 23.66 -29.61 -12.24
C LEU A 794 22.81 -29.17 -13.45
N VAL A 795 21.65 -29.78 -13.62
CA VAL A 795 20.76 -29.63 -14.78
C VAL A 795 19.45 -29.01 -14.35
N TYR A 796 19.05 -27.91 -14.99
CA TYR A 796 17.76 -27.25 -14.72
C TYR A 796 17.26 -26.40 -15.90
N GLU A 797 15.95 -26.14 -15.89
CA GLU A 797 15.20 -25.54 -17.01
C GLU A 797 15.25 -24.00 -17.07
N ARG A 798 15.75 -23.30 -16.03
CA ARG A 798 15.78 -21.84 -15.95
C ARG A 798 17.13 -21.27 -16.32
N ASP A 799 17.19 -19.94 -16.54
CA ASP A 799 18.45 -19.24 -16.73
C ASP A 799 19.28 -19.20 -15.43
N LYS A 800 20.58 -19.01 -15.58
CA LYS A 800 21.52 -18.93 -14.45
C LYS A 800 21.16 -17.80 -13.48
N ASP A 801 20.69 -16.67 -14.02
CA ASP A 801 20.27 -15.50 -13.22
C ASP A 801 18.93 -15.70 -12.46
N GLN A 802 18.21 -16.79 -12.73
CA GLN A 802 16.94 -17.14 -12.08
C GLN A 802 17.08 -18.21 -10.99
N LEU A 803 18.29 -18.57 -10.66
CA LEU A 803 18.54 -19.56 -9.62
C LEU A 803 18.31 -18.98 -8.23
N PRO A 804 17.80 -19.79 -7.29
CA PRO A 804 17.63 -19.35 -5.91
C PRO A 804 18.95 -19.29 -5.12
N PHE A 805 20.09 -19.50 -5.77
CA PHE A 805 21.41 -19.56 -5.14
C PHE A 805 22.06 -18.18 -5.10
N GLU A 806 22.86 -17.96 -4.08
CA GLU A 806 23.74 -16.82 -4.05
C GLU A 806 24.87 -16.98 -5.07
N GLU A 807 25.29 -15.89 -5.70
CA GLU A 807 26.38 -15.89 -6.66
C GLU A 807 27.67 -16.51 -6.08
N ALA A 808 27.97 -16.20 -4.82
CA ALA A 808 29.13 -16.75 -4.12
C ALA A 808 29.04 -18.27 -3.93
N GLU A 809 27.87 -18.82 -3.62
CA GLU A 809 27.67 -20.26 -3.46
C GLU A 809 27.74 -21.00 -4.81
N LEU A 810 27.18 -20.39 -5.86
CA LEU A 810 27.23 -20.95 -7.20
C LEU A 810 28.67 -20.98 -7.72
N LYS A 811 29.40 -19.89 -7.55
CA LYS A 811 30.83 -19.80 -7.89
C LYS A 811 31.67 -20.81 -7.09
N ALA A 812 31.37 -20.96 -5.79
CA ALA A 812 32.06 -21.96 -4.98
C ALA A 812 31.82 -23.39 -5.47
N ALA A 813 30.63 -23.72 -5.96
CA ALA A 813 30.32 -25.03 -6.52
C ALA A 813 31.04 -25.25 -7.87
N GLU A 814 31.10 -24.24 -8.74
CA GLU A 814 31.85 -24.30 -10.00
C GLU A 814 33.35 -24.49 -9.74
N GLU A 815 33.94 -23.77 -8.76
CA GLU A 815 35.32 -23.94 -8.34
C GLU A 815 35.62 -25.34 -7.73
N GLU A 816 34.63 -26.02 -7.17
CA GLU A 816 34.71 -27.39 -6.71
C GLU A 816 34.59 -28.43 -7.81
N GLY A 817 34.27 -28.00 -9.07
CA GLY A 817 34.18 -28.87 -10.26
C GLY A 817 32.75 -29.26 -10.65
N VAL A 818 31.72 -28.58 -10.14
CA VAL A 818 30.33 -28.75 -10.59
C VAL A 818 30.13 -27.97 -11.90
N VAL A 819 29.65 -28.65 -12.94
CA VAL A 819 29.29 -28.04 -14.23
C VAL A 819 27.81 -27.66 -14.22
N ILE A 820 27.50 -26.42 -14.60
CA ILE A 820 26.14 -25.91 -14.61
C ILE A 820 25.53 -26.01 -16.01
N TYR A 821 24.46 -26.79 -16.16
CA TYR A 821 23.65 -26.91 -17.37
C TYR A 821 22.33 -26.16 -17.22
N ALA A 822 22.37 -24.83 -17.37
CA ALA A 822 21.21 -23.96 -17.36
C ALA A 822 20.37 -24.12 -18.65
N LEU A 823 19.08 -23.79 -18.60
CA LEU A 823 18.17 -23.89 -19.77
C LEU A 823 18.06 -25.30 -20.37
N HIS A 824 18.18 -26.33 -19.54
CA HIS A 824 18.07 -27.73 -19.96
C HIS A 824 16.95 -28.41 -19.16
N GLN A 825 15.82 -28.71 -19.80
CA GLN A 825 14.71 -29.43 -19.17
C GLN A 825 14.90 -30.96 -19.35
N PRO A 826 14.95 -31.72 -18.24
CA PRO A 826 14.99 -33.21 -18.32
C PRO A 826 13.76 -33.76 -19.04
N LYS A 827 13.97 -34.65 -20.04
CA LYS A 827 12.90 -35.25 -20.85
C LYS A 827 12.81 -36.75 -20.67
N GLU A 828 13.94 -37.46 -20.70
CA GLU A 828 13.99 -38.93 -20.70
C GLU A 828 15.34 -39.44 -20.18
N VAL A 829 15.30 -40.55 -19.45
CA VAL A 829 16.51 -41.26 -18.98
C VAL A 829 16.97 -42.23 -20.05
N VAL A 830 18.16 -42.02 -20.58
CA VAL A 830 18.74 -42.85 -21.66
C VAL A 830 19.45 -44.05 -21.05
N ARG A 831 19.14 -45.27 -21.58
CA ARG A 831 19.76 -46.52 -21.18
C ARG A 831 20.26 -47.31 -22.41
N THR A 832 21.41 -47.95 -22.26
CA THR A 832 21.95 -48.89 -23.24
C THR A 832 22.20 -50.21 -22.51
N ASP A 833 21.66 -51.29 -23.03
CA ASP A 833 21.75 -52.63 -22.43
C ASP A 833 21.31 -52.65 -20.95
N GLY A 834 20.25 -51.88 -20.65
CA GLY A 834 19.69 -51.80 -19.27
C GLY A 834 20.52 -50.90 -18.35
N LYS A 835 21.70 -50.44 -18.70
CA LYS A 835 22.57 -49.53 -17.91
C LYS A 835 22.28 -48.06 -18.24
N LEU A 836 22.29 -47.23 -17.23
CA LEU A 836 22.18 -45.80 -17.39
C LEU A 836 23.38 -45.26 -18.19
N THR A 837 23.13 -44.50 -19.24
CA THR A 837 24.16 -43.89 -20.08
C THR A 837 24.02 -42.37 -20.22
N GLY A 838 22.87 -41.80 -19.86
CA GLY A 838 22.68 -40.34 -19.91
C GLY A 838 21.28 -39.87 -19.54
N LEU A 839 21.14 -38.56 -19.57
CA LEU A 839 19.87 -37.83 -19.42
C LEU A 839 19.64 -37.04 -20.71
N LYS A 840 18.54 -37.30 -21.36
CA LYS A 840 18.09 -36.55 -22.53
C LYS A 840 17.38 -35.30 -22.04
N CYS A 841 17.84 -34.15 -22.47
CA CYS A 841 17.27 -32.84 -22.12
C CYS A 841 16.79 -32.11 -23.37
N VAL A 842 15.81 -31.25 -23.23
CA VAL A 842 15.39 -30.28 -24.24
C VAL A 842 15.95 -28.92 -23.82
N ARG A 843 16.52 -28.20 -24.78
CA ARG A 843 16.98 -26.84 -24.52
C ARG A 843 15.79 -25.91 -24.38
N CYS A 844 15.84 -25.03 -23.41
CA CYS A 844 14.79 -24.04 -23.11
C CYS A 844 15.22 -22.64 -23.50
N GLU A 845 14.24 -21.78 -23.79
CA GLU A 845 14.41 -20.35 -24.01
C GLU A 845 13.61 -19.58 -22.99
N PRO A 846 14.19 -18.51 -22.37
CA PRO A 846 13.44 -17.64 -21.47
C PRO A 846 12.41 -16.83 -22.25
N GLN A 847 11.19 -16.73 -21.73
CA GLN A 847 10.14 -15.86 -22.26
C GLN A 847 10.27 -14.44 -21.66
N ALA A 848 9.59 -13.47 -22.27
CA ALA A 848 9.43 -12.16 -21.65
C ALA A 848 8.78 -12.30 -20.24
N PRO A 849 9.15 -11.45 -19.27
CA PRO A 849 8.52 -11.45 -17.96
C PRO A 849 7.00 -11.30 -18.06
N ASP A 850 6.26 -12.10 -17.30
CA ASP A 850 4.80 -11.93 -17.18
C ASP A 850 4.47 -10.66 -16.36
N GLN A 851 3.19 -10.33 -16.23
CA GLN A 851 2.71 -9.14 -15.49
C GLN A 851 3.19 -9.08 -14.02
N THR A 852 3.61 -10.22 -13.47
CA THR A 852 4.17 -10.31 -12.12
C THR A 852 5.71 -10.24 -12.11
N GLY A 853 6.33 -9.96 -13.25
CA GLY A 853 7.80 -9.97 -13.42
C GLY A 853 8.41 -11.37 -13.47
N ARG A 854 7.59 -12.43 -13.49
CA ARG A 854 8.05 -13.82 -13.50
C ARG A 854 8.40 -14.25 -14.93
N ILE A 855 9.64 -14.64 -15.15
CA ILE A 855 10.09 -15.19 -16.43
C ILE A 855 9.80 -16.70 -16.46
N ARG A 856 9.01 -17.12 -17.44
CA ARG A 856 8.78 -18.54 -17.71
C ARG A 856 9.76 -19.00 -18.79
N THR A 857 10.15 -20.26 -18.73
CA THR A 857 10.94 -20.90 -19.77
C THR A 857 10.08 -21.86 -20.57
N THR A 858 10.21 -21.84 -21.88
CA THR A 858 9.55 -22.81 -22.78
C THR A 858 10.58 -23.67 -23.49
N PRO A 859 10.27 -24.95 -23.73
CA PRO A 859 11.12 -25.79 -24.57
C PRO A 859 11.29 -25.16 -25.94
N SER A 860 12.53 -24.98 -26.38
CA SER A 860 12.85 -24.62 -27.75
C SER A 860 12.45 -25.78 -28.69
N THR A 861 11.79 -25.46 -29.81
CA THR A 861 11.34 -26.50 -30.75
C THR A 861 12.50 -27.18 -31.46
N GLY A 862 12.91 -28.33 -30.94
CA GLY A 862 13.70 -29.30 -31.67
C GLY A 862 15.15 -29.51 -31.25
N GLU A 863 15.71 -28.79 -30.27
CA GLU A 863 17.11 -29.04 -29.85
C GLU A 863 17.14 -30.00 -28.65
N GLU A 864 17.39 -31.27 -28.89
CA GLU A 864 17.55 -32.30 -27.87
C GLU A 864 19.04 -32.62 -27.67
N VAL A 865 19.48 -32.67 -26.41
CA VAL A 865 20.87 -32.99 -26.04
C VAL A 865 20.86 -34.15 -25.06
N VAL A 866 21.77 -35.10 -25.24
CA VAL A 866 21.99 -36.18 -24.27
C VAL A 866 23.23 -35.86 -23.46
N LEU A 867 23.04 -35.60 -22.17
CA LEU A 867 24.12 -35.40 -21.21
C LEU A 867 24.55 -36.78 -20.64
N PRO A 868 25.84 -37.13 -20.67
CA PRO A 868 26.30 -38.42 -20.20
C PRO A 868 26.14 -38.54 -18.68
N ALA A 869 25.67 -39.69 -18.19
CA ALA A 869 25.52 -39.98 -16.76
C ALA A 869 25.55 -41.49 -16.45
N ARG A 870 26.17 -41.84 -15.34
CA ARG A 870 26.13 -43.16 -14.74
C ARG A 870 25.26 -43.18 -13.49
N VAL A 871 25.06 -41.98 -12.88
CA VAL A 871 24.17 -41.78 -11.75
C VAL A 871 23.35 -40.53 -11.98
N LEU A 872 22.05 -40.61 -11.77
CA LEU A 872 21.13 -39.48 -11.75
C LEU A 872 20.62 -39.26 -10.36
N ILE A 873 20.66 -38.00 -9.89
CA ILE A 873 20.12 -37.57 -8.61
C ILE A 873 19.01 -36.55 -8.87
N PHE A 874 17.80 -36.83 -8.44
CA PHE A 874 16.65 -35.97 -8.63
C PHE A 874 16.35 -35.18 -7.33
N ALA A 875 16.44 -33.86 -7.41
CA ALA A 875 16.08 -32.93 -6.35
C ALA A 875 14.68 -32.31 -6.62
N GLY A 876 13.68 -33.16 -6.60
CA GLY A 876 12.28 -32.79 -6.84
C GLY A 876 11.51 -32.40 -5.58
N ALA A 877 10.18 -32.30 -5.72
CA ALA A 877 9.26 -32.00 -4.61
C ALA A 877 9.29 -33.08 -3.52
N GLN A 878 8.90 -32.69 -2.34
CA GLN A 878 8.74 -33.57 -1.16
C GLN A 878 7.33 -33.45 -0.62
N GLU A 879 6.83 -34.53 0.00
CA GLU A 879 5.53 -34.59 0.66
C GLU A 879 5.67 -35.05 2.13
N PRO A 880 4.72 -34.70 2.99
CA PRO A 880 4.70 -35.23 4.37
C PRO A 880 4.51 -36.73 4.42
N ASP A 881 5.17 -37.41 5.36
CA ASP A 881 4.81 -38.76 5.74
C ASP A 881 3.66 -38.72 6.75
N LEU A 882 2.46 -38.97 6.27
CA LEU A 882 1.24 -38.95 7.08
C LEU A 882 0.95 -40.28 7.79
N THR A 883 1.92 -41.17 7.92
CA THR A 883 1.83 -42.36 8.77
C THR A 883 1.48 -42.01 10.23
N VAL A 884 1.85 -40.78 10.66
CA VAL A 884 1.50 -40.19 11.96
C VAL A 884 0.00 -40.22 12.27
N LEU A 885 -0.86 -40.26 11.26
CA LEU A 885 -2.32 -40.27 11.41
C LEU A 885 -2.89 -41.69 11.60
N ALA A 886 -2.08 -42.72 11.42
CA ALA A 886 -2.54 -44.12 11.55
C ALA A 886 -3.02 -44.40 12.96
N GLY A 887 -4.20 -45.00 13.08
CA GLY A 887 -4.83 -45.33 14.39
C GLY A 887 -5.27 -44.12 15.21
N GLY A 888 -5.19 -42.92 14.62
CA GLY A 888 -5.64 -41.66 15.19
C GLY A 888 -7.00 -41.21 14.66
N PRO A 889 -7.39 -39.94 14.91
CA PRO A 889 -8.57 -39.32 14.31
C PRO A 889 -8.41 -39.10 12.79
N ASP A 890 -9.52 -39.08 12.07
CA ASP A 890 -9.53 -38.80 10.63
C ASP A 890 -9.39 -37.28 10.39
N LEU A 891 -8.17 -36.84 10.10
CA LEU A 891 -7.87 -35.44 9.86
C LEU A 891 -7.99 -35.11 8.39
N GLN A 892 -8.58 -33.94 8.10
CA GLN A 892 -8.73 -33.41 6.73
C GLN A 892 -7.38 -33.13 6.10
N ARG A 893 -7.31 -33.31 4.77
CA ARG A 893 -6.11 -33.07 3.96
C ARG A 893 -6.44 -32.13 2.82
N THR A 894 -5.45 -31.37 2.37
CA THR A 894 -5.53 -30.56 1.16
C THR A 894 -5.44 -31.45 -0.09
N PRO A 895 -5.79 -30.93 -1.29
CA PRO A 895 -5.61 -31.64 -2.56
C PRO A 895 -4.15 -32.06 -2.84
N TRP A 896 -3.19 -31.41 -2.22
CA TRP A 896 -1.75 -31.71 -2.32
C TRP A 896 -1.22 -32.65 -1.24
N ASN A 897 -2.11 -33.40 -0.60
CA ASN A 897 -1.77 -34.33 0.48
C ASN A 897 -1.07 -33.70 1.70
N LEU A 898 -1.31 -32.40 1.97
CA LEU A 898 -0.86 -31.71 3.17
C LEU A 898 -1.93 -31.80 4.25
N LEU A 899 -1.54 -31.66 5.52
CA LEU A 899 -2.49 -31.56 6.63
C LEU A 899 -3.27 -30.24 6.54
N ALA A 900 -4.60 -30.34 6.44
CA ALA A 900 -5.45 -29.17 6.40
C ALA A 900 -5.60 -28.56 7.80
N THR A 901 -5.31 -27.27 7.93
CA THR A 901 -5.43 -26.50 9.17
C THR A 901 -6.08 -25.15 8.91
N ASP A 902 -6.75 -24.63 9.91
CA ASP A 902 -7.20 -23.22 9.88
C ASP A 902 -5.98 -22.30 9.86
N PRO A 903 -5.90 -21.33 8.96
CA PRO A 903 -4.72 -20.49 8.79
C PRO A 903 -4.43 -19.56 9.99
N VAL A 904 -5.43 -19.25 10.81
CA VAL A 904 -5.30 -18.38 11.98
C VAL A 904 -4.94 -19.21 13.22
N SER A 905 -5.73 -20.21 13.52
CA SER A 905 -5.60 -21.00 14.73
C SER A 905 -4.70 -22.23 14.59
N LEU A 906 -4.21 -22.56 13.40
CA LEU A 906 -3.47 -23.80 13.10
C LEU A 906 -4.16 -25.08 13.56
N ALA A 907 -5.44 -25.00 13.93
CA ALA A 907 -6.25 -26.13 14.36
C ALA A 907 -6.58 -27.03 13.16
N THR A 908 -6.53 -28.35 13.39
CA THR A 908 -7.05 -29.32 12.43
C THR A 908 -8.55 -29.47 12.57
N SER A 909 -9.17 -30.41 11.82
CA SER A 909 -10.58 -30.79 12.00
C SER A 909 -10.89 -31.42 13.37
N GLU A 910 -9.89 -31.75 14.17
CA GLU A 910 -10.03 -32.40 15.47
C GLU A 910 -9.61 -31.45 16.61
N PRO A 911 -10.49 -31.15 17.58
CA PRO A 911 -10.17 -30.26 18.70
C PRO A 911 -8.94 -30.70 19.50
N GLY A 912 -8.06 -29.72 19.81
CA GLY A 912 -6.82 -29.96 20.54
C GLY A 912 -5.69 -30.56 19.71
N VAL A 913 -5.89 -30.77 18.41
CA VAL A 913 -4.84 -31.18 17.45
C VAL A 913 -4.52 -30.07 16.51
N PHE A 914 -3.24 -29.75 16.38
CA PHE A 914 -2.71 -28.64 15.59
C PHE A 914 -1.68 -29.13 14.57
N GLY A 915 -1.45 -28.36 13.51
CA GLY A 915 -0.41 -28.64 12.54
C GLY A 915 0.46 -27.42 12.27
N ALA A 916 1.79 -27.59 12.15
CA ALA A 916 2.69 -26.47 11.81
C ALA A 916 3.93 -26.93 11.02
N GLY A 917 4.47 -26.01 10.21
CA GLY A 917 5.62 -26.25 9.35
C GLY A 917 5.23 -26.97 8.06
N GLU A 918 6.20 -27.62 7.42
CA GLU A 918 6.06 -28.21 6.09
C GLU A 918 4.95 -29.25 5.95
N VAL A 919 4.48 -29.85 7.04
CA VAL A 919 3.32 -30.76 7.02
C VAL A 919 2.03 -30.05 6.57
N THR A 920 1.96 -28.72 6.74
CA THR A 920 0.80 -27.88 6.37
C THR A 920 1.05 -27.01 5.15
N THR A 921 2.30 -26.58 4.92
CA THR A 921 2.64 -25.62 3.85
C THR A 921 3.32 -26.26 2.64
N GLY A 922 3.84 -27.48 2.77
CA GLY A 922 4.80 -28.04 1.84
C GLY A 922 6.21 -27.52 2.13
N GLY A 923 7.11 -27.56 1.15
CA GLY A 923 8.51 -27.16 1.33
C GLY A 923 8.64 -25.72 1.82
N ALA A 924 9.40 -25.51 2.89
CA ALA A 924 9.64 -24.21 3.52
C ALA A 924 11.11 -24.05 3.93
N THR A 925 11.52 -22.80 4.19
CA THR A 925 12.84 -22.50 4.74
C THR A 925 12.90 -22.76 6.25
N VAL A 926 14.11 -22.89 6.78
CA VAL A 926 14.31 -23.09 8.23
C VAL A 926 13.70 -21.95 9.06
N ILE A 927 13.79 -20.69 8.58
CA ILE A 927 13.28 -19.54 9.31
C ILE A 927 11.74 -19.48 9.28
N GLU A 928 11.11 -19.91 8.20
CA GLU A 928 9.65 -20.08 8.12
C GLU A 928 9.15 -21.19 9.02
N SER A 929 9.91 -22.29 9.12
CA SER A 929 9.60 -23.37 10.07
C SER A 929 9.68 -22.91 11.53
N ILE A 930 10.66 -22.05 11.86
CA ILE A 930 10.77 -21.42 13.19
C ILE A 930 9.54 -20.54 13.45
N ALA A 931 9.17 -19.70 12.50
CA ALA A 931 7.99 -18.84 12.60
C ALA A 931 6.68 -19.65 12.80
N ALA A 932 6.54 -20.76 12.07
CA ALA A 932 5.40 -21.65 12.23
C ALA A 932 5.36 -22.28 13.65
N GLY A 933 6.52 -22.63 14.20
CA GLY A 933 6.64 -23.12 15.59
C GLY A 933 6.25 -22.07 16.62
N GLN A 934 6.68 -20.82 16.45
CA GLN A 934 6.29 -19.69 17.31
C GLN A 934 4.77 -19.47 17.26
N LYS A 935 4.19 -19.46 16.06
CA LYS A 935 2.74 -19.34 15.86
C LYS A 935 1.99 -20.46 16.55
N ALA A 936 2.44 -21.69 16.39
CA ALA A 936 1.84 -22.86 17.05
C ALA A 936 1.87 -22.76 18.58
N ALA A 937 2.98 -22.30 19.17
CA ALA A 937 3.09 -22.12 20.61
C ALA A 937 2.07 -21.11 21.15
N VAL A 938 1.94 -19.96 20.50
CA VAL A 938 0.95 -18.94 20.87
C VAL A 938 -0.47 -19.46 20.75
N THR A 939 -0.78 -20.13 19.67
CA THR A 939 -2.11 -20.68 19.39
C THR A 939 -2.51 -21.78 20.41
N ILE A 940 -1.62 -22.71 20.69
CA ILE A 940 -1.85 -23.75 21.69
C ILE A 940 -2.03 -23.15 23.08
N HIS A 941 -1.21 -22.13 23.44
CA HIS A 941 -1.39 -21.41 24.71
C HIS A 941 -2.78 -20.77 24.80
N ARG A 942 -3.22 -20.08 23.77
CA ARG A 942 -4.55 -19.44 23.73
C ARG A 942 -5.68 -20.47 23.82
N TYR A 943 -5.55 -21.60 23.11
CA TYR A 943 -6.51 -22.69 23.18
C TYR A 943 -6.64 -23.23 24.61
N LEU A 944 -5.52 -23.56 25.25
CA LEU A 944 -5.51 -24.11 26.63
C LEU A 944 -6.02 -23.11 27.68
N ARG A 945 -5.95 -21.81 27.38
CA ARG A 945 -6.50 -20.73 28.25
C ARG A 945 -7.94 -20.36 27.94
N GLY A 946 -8.57 -20.93 26.90
CA GLY A 946 -9.91 -20.56 26.46
C GLY A 946 -9.99 -19.12 25.92
N LEU A 947 -8.87 -18.58 25.42
CA LEU A 947 -8.81 -17.25 24.83
C LEU A 947 -9.25 -17.31 23.36
N GLU A 948 -9.85 -16.22 22.88
CA GLU A 948 -10.24 -16.10 21.48
C GLU A 948 -9.03 -16.34 20.56
N GLN A 949 -9.20 -17.23 19.56
CA GLN A 949 -8.18 -17.46 18.53
C GLN A 949 -8.20 -16.26 17.57
N ARG A 950 -7.08 -15.60 17.46
CA ARG A 950 -6.84 -14.54 16.49
C ARG A 950 -5.44 -14.73 15.91
N ASP A 951 -5.21 -14.22 14.71
CA ASP A 951 -3.86 -14.30 14.17
C ASP A 951 -2.90 -13.74 15.22
N PRO A 952 -1.95 -14.52 15.71
CA PRO A 952 -0.96 -14.00 16.63
C PRO A 952 -0.09 -13.05 15.81
N TYR A 953 -0.55 -11.81 15.70
CA TYR A 953 0.36 -10.75 15.34
C TYR A 953 1.60 -10.90 16.21
N ARG A 954 2.75 -10.89 15.55
CA ARG A 954 4.05 -11.07 16.21
C ARG A 954 4.01 -10.29 17.50
N LEU A 955 4.01 -11.02 18.61
CA LEU A 955 3.92 -10.40 19.92
C LEU A 955 4.92 -9.26 19.96
N ALA A 956 4.42 -8.03 20.08
CA ALA A 956 5.26 -6.86 20.28
C ALA A 956 5.94 -7.05 21.65
N ARG A 957 7.04 -7.77 21.64
CA ARG A 957 7.88 -7.85 22.83
C ARG A 957 8.39 -6.43 23.10
N PRO A 958 8.47 -6.02 24.37
CA PRO A 958 9.01 -4.71 24.69
C PRO A 958 10.39 -4.60 24.04
N ARG A 959 10.53 -3.66 23.11
CA ARG A 959 11.80 -3.41 22.42
C ARG A 959 12.84 -3.01 23.47
N ARG A 960 13.95 -3.71 23.46
CA ARG A 960 15.13 -3.28 24.21
C ARG A 960 15.70 -2.09 23.47
N ARG A 961 15.54 -0.88 23.97
CA ARG A 961 16.29 0.28 23.45
C ARG A 961 17.76 0.06 23.74
N VAL A 962 18.52 -0.26 22.73
CA VAL A 962 19.97 -0.33 22.80
C VAL A 962 20.49 1.00 22.27
N GLU A 963 21.11 1.79 23.14
CA GLU A 963 21.87 2.96 22.71
C GLU A 963 23.05 2.46 21.87
N PHE A 964 23.25 3.03 20.69
CA PHE A 964 24.39 2.72 19.83
C PHE A 964 25.34 3.91 19.78
N ALA A 965 26.63 3.63 19.68
CA ALA A 965 27.62 4.66 19.43
C ALA A 965 27.55 5.04 17.94
N ASP A 966 27.43 6.32 17.65
CA ASP A 966 27.46 6.84 16.28
C ASP A 966 28.75 6.37 15.59
N ALA A 967 28.58 5.93 14.33
CA ALA A 967 29.68 5.29 13.58
C ALA A 967 30.93 6.17 13.38
N GLY A 968 30.79 7.50 13.47
CA GLY A 968 31.84 8.48 13.21
C GLY A 968 32.34 8.44 11.75
N GLU A 969 33.00 9.49 11.29
CA GLU A 969 33.52 9.66 9.92
C GLU A 969 34.47 8.52 9.44
N ALA A 970 34.95 7.69 10.33
CA ALA A 970 35.93 6.61 10.01
C ALA A 970 35.32 5.43 9.24
N LEU A 971 33.99 5.30 9.13
CA LEU A 971 33.29 4.18 8.47
C LEU A 971 32.63 4.54 7.13
N GLU A 972 32.66 5.78 6.70
CA GLU A 972 32.05 6.22 5.42
C GLU A 972 32.58 5.47 4.18
N ASN A 973 33.72 4.80 4.28
CA ASN A 973 34.35 4.05 3.19
C ASN A 973 34.42 2.53 3.45
N PHE A 974 33.79 2.01 4.51
CA PHE A 974 33.82 0.58 4.80
C PHE A 974 32.80 -0.16 3.92
N LYS A 975 33.31 -0.97 3.00
CA LYS A 975 32.46 -1.79 2.11
C LYS A 975 32.02 -3.07 2.79
N ARG A 976 30.86 -3.61 2.39
CA ARG A 976 30.37 -4.90 2.85
C ARG A 976 31.44 -5.98 2.68
N PRO A 977 31.80 -6.73 3.75
CA PRO A 977 32.74 -7.82 3.64
C PRO A 977 32.19 -8.94 2.75
N GLN A 978 33.06 -9.44 1.86
CA GLN A 978 32.74 -10.61 1.04
C GLN A 978 32.72 -11.88 1.90
N GLU A 979 31.78 -12.80 1.64
CA GLU A 979 31.79 -14.12 2.25
C GLU A 979 33.03 -14.90 1.78
N ALA A 980 33.77 -15.44 2.71
CA ALA A 980 35.00 -16.14 2.44
C ALA A 980 34.79 -17.66 2.54
N PHE A 981 35.38 -18.39 1.60
CA PHE A 981 35.40 -19.85 1.59
C PHE A 981 36.81 -20.36 1.79
N ARG A 982 36.92 -21.58 2.32
CA ARG A 982 38.19 -22.31 2.33
C ARG A 982 38.66 -22.55 0.87
N PRO A 983 39.99 -22.71 0.61
CA PRO A 983 40.48 -22.98 -0.72
C PRO A 983 39.76 -24.17 -1.39
N SER A 984 39.41 -24.04 -2.67
CA SER A 984 38.67 -25.10 -3.42
C SER A 984 39.42 -26.44 -3.42
N SER A 985 40.74 -26.40 -3.49
CA SER A 985 41.64 -27.58 -3.44
C SER A 985 41.52 -28.39 -2.13
N GLU A 986 41.03 -27.78 -1.06
CA GLU A 986 40.73 -28.48 0.20
C GLU A 986 39.27 -28.85 0.33
N ARG A 987 38.37 -27.83 0.17
CA ARG A 987 36.95 -28.01 0.43
C ARG A 987 36.24 -28.96 -0.55
N ALA A 988 36.76 -29.19 -1.76
CA ALA A 988 36.24 -30.16 -2.70
C ALA A 988 36.48 -31.63 -2.27
N HIS A 989 37.34 -31.90 -1.30
CA HIS A 989 37.78 -33.22 -0.94
C HIS A 989 37.44 -33.65 0.50
N ASP A 990 36.85 -32.76 1.29
CA ASP A 990 36.46 -33.05 2.66
C ASP A 990 35.06 -32.51 3.00
N PHE A 991 34.51 -32.96 4.16
CA PHE A 991 33.20 -32.52 4.63
C PHE A 991 33.30 -31.49 5.76
N ARG A 992 34.46 -30.90 6.03
CA ARG A 992 34.61 -29.79 6.98
C ARG A 992 33.87 -28.57 6.43
N GLU A 993 33.40 -27.73 7.31
CA GLU A 993 32.67 -26.51 6.94
C GLU A 993 33.43 -25.72 5.86
N ALA A 994 32.75 -25.39 4.77
CA ALA A 994 33.37 -24.73 3.61
C ALA A 994 33.52 -23.23 3.80
N ASP A 995 32.57 -22.59 4.49
CA ASP A 995 32.50 -21.15 4.68
C ASP A 995 33.33 -20.71 5.89
N ILE A 996 33.86 -19.50 5.86
CA ILE A 996 34.61 -18.88 6.94
C ILE A 996 33.79 -17.78 7.59
N THR A 997 33.63 -17.80 8.91
CA THR A 997 32.95 -16.76 9.66
C THR A 997 33.78 -15.47 9.71
N PHE A 998 33.14 -14.32 9.95
CA PHE A 998 33.81 -13.04 10.12
C PHE A 998 34.76 -13.05 11.32
N SER A 999 35.88 -12.32 11.22
CA SER A 999 36.66 -11.95 12.38
C SER A 999 35.90 -10.94 13.24
N GLU A 1000 36.30 -10.82 14.52
CA GLU A 1000 35.69 -9.86 15.45
C GLU A 1000 35.70 -8.43 14.89
N MET A 1001 36.84 -7.98 14.34
CA MET A 1001 36.97 -6.66 13.76
C MET A 1001 36.03 -6.45 12.58
N LEU A 1002 35.96 -7.41 11.66
CA LEU A 1002 35.02 -7.34 10.50
C LEU A 1002 33.56 -7.30 10.95
N ALA A 1003 33.21 -8.10 11.96
CA ALA A 1003 31.85 -8.13 12.48
C ALA A 1003 31.44 -6.81 13.15
N VAL A 1004 32.36 -6.22 13.94
CA VAL A 1004 32.10 -4.91 14.57
C VAL A 1004 31.96 -3.80 13.53
N CYS A 1005 32.83 -3.77 12.53
CA CYS A 1005 32.74 -2.76 11.45
C CYS A 1005 31.46 -2.93 10.63
N GLU A 1006 31.11 -4.15 10.23
CA GLU A 1006 29.90 -4.44 9.45
C GLU A 1006 28.62 -4.10 10.23
N ALA A 1007 28.59 -4.42 11.52
CA ALA A 1007 27.44 -4.12 12.37
C ALA A 1007 27.17 -2.61 12.51
N ARG A 1008 28.22 -1.80 12.50
CA ARG A 1008 28.14 -0.33 12.58
C ARG A 1008 27.63 0.34 11.29
N ARG A 1009 27.54 -0.39 10.17
CA ARG A 1009 26.88 0.10 8.95
C ARG A 1009 25.35 0.14 9.09
N CYS A 1010 24.79 -0.47 10.13
CA CYS A 1010 23.34 -0.50 10.33
C CYS A 1010 22.77 0.91 10.56
N LEU A 1011 21.74 1.29 9.80
CA LEU A 1011 21.05 2.58 9.90
C LEU A 1011 20.09 2.69 11.09
N HIS A 1012 19.86 1.61 11.85
CA HIS A 1012 18.92 1.55 12.96
C HIS A 1012 17.51 2.11 12.60
N CYS A 1013 16.94 1.64 11.50
CA CYS A 1013 15.66 2.11 10.94
C CYS A 1013 14.45 1.96 11.87
N ASP A 1014 14.60 1.32 13.02
CA ASP A 1014 13.59 1.20 14.08
C ASP A 1014 13.55 2.42 15.02
N LEU A 1015 14.54 3.29 14.93
CA LEU A 1015 14.70 4.47 15.81
C LEU A 1015 14.25 5.77 15.13
N ASP A 1016 14.20 5.82 13.80
CA ASP A 1016 13.86 7.01 13.00
C ASP A 1016 12.36 7.31 12.94
#